data_dd3f731befa30e3a723de115eb27b603
#
_entry.id   dd3f731befa30e3a723de115eb27b603
#
_cell.length_a   1.000
_cell.length_b   1.000
_cell.length_c   1.000
_cell.angle_alpha   90.00
_cell.angle_beta   90.00
_cell.angle_gamma   90.00
#
_symmetry.space_group_name_H-M   'P 1'
#
loop_
_entity.id
_entity.type
_entity.pdbx_description
1 polymer ?
#
loop_
_entity_poly.entity_id
_entity_poly.type
_entity_poly.pdbx_seq_one_letter_code
_entity_poly.pdbx_strand_id
1 'polypeptide(L)'
;VQALWGEQVGPLDVVVAGQFRTNSRLAWDERNKLTNSGLVLSGNAPGNWYVPNRDANGQYTGDRRSAIDPNCGSRTEHTDYIEGANNNPYGAALGSNCYFDFGDTRSFREPQDITQYFSNVTWDVADDLTLSLQGYRTKYHSMTYTSTSNPGDSRVPELPTVRGETPGNPFRAVNANNQPLFGFDANGDGIPDRGTVDVNNDGRMDALVAGTTAGAGLIPLYEDVQARSLRPINKTHTPSDGHTTDMDNLGSYTDRVSRYSFQADFSVPFIDGWEGMAAYTYGEANLKFMSNQNYDIAAMKQGLNCDVANDRDACYNPFFVVDESTNNSVHVMNAIAGRSYEYSRDTLSTIDVVLNGELPIPGGFELPGGVIGAAVGYQNRSSSYRNTPSLQEIRGETFIGTADKESITTGSREVDAYFMELAIPLLPSVEIEAAVRREEFSTGQASTDPKIGATWQATDWLTLRATRGEAFIAPSLEQLLNPVTCGLDEITDPFGPHSGFTVACGGGNPTLENETAKSKQLGIDLEFNNFDFHVTWNETDFSNRIVGTSGQQIVNSDFRNFKQVTGFAGDGTVGNRPSAAQLTSWVNSGASDPSIVRDPNDIQSILRVDNTGSVNAERVKVTAYDIVANYNFGFNNWGDFRIGLQATFIDEFLFQANADEDIVDGVGRQNDATGAAPALPELKANLTLGWSMGSHSVVSIVHYVDDMIYDGPTFGHIDFFSGTYRPAGIRDTGIKAWTDMDISYTYRGLELFDGEMALSVGSRNVFDREAQRTPQLAGVLGELQDPMGRSIYARLVYDF
;
A
#
# COMPACT_ATOMS: atom_id res chain seq x y z
N VAL A 1 6.75 -11.84 -24.06
CA VAL A 1 7.07 -11.76 -25.50
C VAL A 1 7.05 -10.29 -25.91
N GLN A 2 8.05 -9.88 -26.70
CA GLN A 2 8.12 -8.53 -27.26
C GLN A 2 8.39 -8.66 -28.76
N ALA A 3 7.84 -7.74 -29.52
CA ALA A 3 8.16 -7.56 -30.93
C ALA A 3 8.31 -6.06 -31.21
N LEU A 4 9.33 -5.72 -32.00
CA LEU A 4 9.57 -4.37 -32.50
C LEU A 4 9.86 -4.47 -33.98
N TRP A 5 9.24 -3.61 -34.73
CA TRP A 5 9.51 -3.45 -36.17
C TRP A 5 9.68 -1.96 -36.46
N GLY A 6 10.68 -1.65 -37.26
CA GLY A 6 10.92 -0.29 -37.70
C GLY A 6 11.41 -0.29 -39.15
N GLU A 7 10.92 0.65 -39.94
CA GLU A 7 11.32 0.79 -41.35
C GLU A 7 11.25 2.25 -41.77
N GLN A 8 12.24 2.66 -42.58
CA GLN A 8 12.26 3.95 -43.25
C GLN A 8 11.72 3.78 -44.69
N VAL A 9 10.63 4.49 -44.97
CA VAL A 9 9.98 4.47 -46.29
C VAL A 9 10.00 5.91 -46.86
N GLY A 10 11.06 6.22 -47.58
CA GLY A 10 11.28 7.57 -48.11
C GLY A 10 11.48 8.58 -46.99
N PRO A 11 10.62 9.65 -46.86
CA PRO A 11 10.71 10.61 -45.78
C PRO A 11 9.99 10.17 -44.49
N LEU A 12 9.50 8.95 -44.44
CA LEU A 12 8.76 8.43 -43.31
C LEU A 12 9.60 7.38 -42.55
N ASP A 13 9.77 7.59 -41.25
CA ASP A 13 10.26 6.58 -40.32
C ASP A 13 9.09 6.05 -39.50
N VAL A 14 8.90 4.72 -39.51
CA VAL A 14 7.82 4.06 -38.77
C VAL A 14 8.38 3.04 -37.79
N VAL A 15 8.00 3.16 -36.54
CA VAL A 15 8.33 2.19 -35.48
C VAL A 15 7.05 1.70 -34.84
N VAL A 16 6.92 0.37 -34.73
CA VAL A 16 5.80 -0.28 -34.03
C VAL A 16 6.37 -1.32 -33.06
N ALA A 17 5.88 -1.31 -31.83
CA ALA A 17 6.27 -2.31 -30.85
C ALA A 17 5.07 -2.87 -30.10
N GLY A 18 5.16 -4.14 -29.71
CA GLY A 18 4.19 -4.79 -28.85
C GLY A 18 4.87 -5.63 -27.78
N GLN A 19 4.30 -5.64 -26.59
CA GLN A 19 4.75 -6.46 -25.49
C GLN A 19 3.56 -7.16 -24.83
N PHE A 20 3.76 -8.43 -24.53
CA PHE A 20 2.90 -9.20 -23.64
C PHE A 20 3.74 -9.82 -22.54
N ARG A 21 3.35 -9.62 -21.29
CA ARG A 21 3.99 -10.19 -20.11
C ARG A 21 2.91 -10.75 -19.18
N THR A 22 3.15 -11.94 -18.66
CA THR A 22 2.36 -12.54 -17.60
C THR A 22 3.26 -12.98 -16.47
N ASN A 23 2.80 -12.83 -15.24
CA ASN A 23 3.45 -13.30 -14.02
C ASN A 23 2.46 -14.18 -13.24
N SER A 24 2.93 -15.30 -12.71
CA SER A 24 2.15 -16.10 -11.77
C SER A 24 2.21 -15.53 -10.36
N ARG A 25 1.23 -15.91 -9.54
CA ARG A 25 1.23 -15.66 -8.10
C ARG A 25 2.44 -16.29 -7.42
N LEU A 26 2.96 -15.63 -6.39
CA LEU A 26 3.78 -16.25 -5.35
C LEU A 26 3.10 -15.95 -4.01
N ALA A 27 2.50 -16.97 -3.41
CA ALA A 27 1.81 -16.85 -2.13
C ALA A 27 2.81 -16.83 -0.95
N TRP A 28 2.35 -16.28 0.19
CA TRP A 28 3.18 -16.27 1.40
C TRP A 28 3.47 -17.67 1.95
N ASP A 29 2.51 -18.59 1.84
CA ASP A 29 2.64 -19.97 2.28
C ASP A 29 3.71 -20.75 1.48
N GLU A 30 3.99 -20.36 0.23
CA GLU A 30 5.11 -20.92 -0.56
C GLU A 30 6.49 -20.49 -0.01
N ARG A 31 6.52 -19.49 0.87
CA ARG A 31 7.70 -18.97 1.56
C ARG A 31 7.49 -18.90 3.08
N ASN A 32 6.86 -19.89 3.66
CA ASN A 32 6.46 -19.95 5.06
C ASN A 32 7.60 -19.77 6.07
N LYS A 33 8.85 -20.03 5.69
CA LYS A 33 10.02 -19.77 6.54
C LYS A 33 10.34 -18.29 6.69
N LEU A 34 9.94 -17.47 5.71
CA LEU A 34 10.24 -16.05 5.67
C LEU A 34 9.10 -15.23 6.26
N THR A 35 7.88 -15.69 6.07
CA THR A 35 6.69 -14.96 6.49
C THR A 35 6.37 -15.15 7.97
N ASN A 36 5.61 -14.23 8.51
CA ASN A 36 4.90 -14.40 9.76
C ASN A 36 3.55 -15.12 9.58
N SER A 37 3.39 -15.86 8.47
CA SER A 37 2.27 -16.79 8.29
C SER A 37 2.18 -17.67 9.53
N GLY A 38 0.98 -17.76 10.10
CA GLY A 38 0.82 -18.36 11.42
C GLY A 38 1.03 -17.39 12.60
N LEU A 39 1.56 -16.19 12.38
CA LEU A 39 1.69 -15.14 13.41
C LEU A 39 0.77 -13.94 13.15
N VAL A 40 0.25 -13.86 11.95
CA VAL A 40 -0.61 -12.77 11.51
C VAL A 40 -2.05 -13.15 11.81
N LEU A 41 -2.46 -12.90 13.02
CA LEU A 41 -3.72 -13.35 13.55
C LEU A 41 -4.72 -12.19 13.61
N SER A 42 -5.86 -12.36 12.93
CA SER A 42 -7.02 -11.55 13.22
C SER A 42 -8.06 -12.43 13.90
N GLY A 43 -8.77 -11.91 14.88
CA GLY A 43 -9.87 -12.64 15.50
C GLY A 43 -10.83 -13.11 14.41
N ASN A 44 -11.46 -14.36 14.51
CA ASN A 44 -12.73 -14.41 13.82
C ASN A 44 -13.09 -15.64 13.01
N ALA A 45 -12.37 -16.72 13.07
CA ALA A 45 -12.87 -17.97 12.51
C ALA A 45 -12.61 -19.14 13.47
N PRO A 46 -13.60 -19.85 13.98
CA PRO A 46 -15.04 -19.77 13.66
C PRO A 46 -15.80 -18.55 14.17
N GLY A 47 -15.39 -17.84 15.21
CA GLY A 47 -16.06 -16.62 15.67
C GLY A 47 -15.77 -16.28 17.11
N ASN A 48 -15.92 -15.00 17.44
CA ASN A 48 -15.86 -14.49 18.80
C ASN A 48 -17.22 -13.86 19.14
N TRP A 49 -17.70 -14.10 20.35
CA TRP A 49 -19.07 -13.85 20.72
C TRP A 49 -19.19 -13.06 22.01
N TYR A 50 -20.27 -12.29 22.14
CA TYR A 50 -20.77 -11.80 23.41
C TYR A 50 -21.93 -12.70 23.85
N VAL A 51 -21.74 -13.33 25.00
CA VAL A 51 -22.70 -14.27 25.59
C VAL A 51 -23.30 -13.62 26.84
N PRO A 52 -24.64 -13.65 27.01
CA PRO A 52 -25.30 -13.11 28.19
C PRO A 52 -24.76 -13.70 29.50
N ASN A 53 -24.56 -12.84 30.50
CA ASN A 53 -24.32 -13.28 31.88
C ASN A 53 -25.70 -13.49 32.59
N ARG A 54 -25.78 -14.58 33.35
CA ARG A 54 -26.97 -14.88 34.14
C ARG A 54 -26.66 -14.94 35.64
N ASP A 55 -27.65 -14.58 36.44
CA ASP A 55 -27.58 -14.71 37.91
C ASP A 55 -27.78 -16.18 38.37
N ALA A 56 -27.81 -16.41 39.67
CA ALA A 56 -28.02 -17.73 40.27
C ALA A 56 -29.40 -18.34 39.93
N ASN A 57 -30.36 -17.50 39.60
CA ASN A 57 -31.72 -17.90 39.24
C ASN A 57 -31.87 -18.10 37.72
N GLY A 58 -30.84 -17.86 36.93
CA GLY A 58 -30.87 -17.96 35.48
C GLY A 58 -31.34 -16.69 34.75
N GLN A 59 -31.59 -15.60 35.47
CA GLN A 59 -32.02 -14.34 34.86
C GLN A 59 -30.84 -13.58 34.25
N TYR A 60 -31.07 -12.93 33.11
CA TYR A 60 -30.05 -12.07 32.47
C TYR A 60 -29.70 -10.86 33.35
N THR A 61 -28.42 -10.67 33.61
CA THR A 61 -27.96 -9.61 34.51
C THR A 61 -27.84 -8.22 33.85
N GLY A 62 -28.05 -8.13 32.55
CA GLY A 62 -27.77 -6.93 31.75
C GLY A 62 -26.37 -6.88 31.14
N ASP A 63 -25.44 -7.71 31.64
CA ASP A 63 -24.07 -7.77 31.18
C ASP A 63 -23.82 -8.97 30.24
N ARG A 64 -22.79 -8.86 29.40
CA ARG A 64 -22.33 -9.93 28.53
C ARG A 64 -20.86 -10.23 28.78
N ARG A 65 -20.44 -11.46 28.59
CA ARG A 65 -19.05 -11.90 28.62
C ARG A 65 -18.56 -12.21 27.21
N SER A 66 -17.31 -11.95 26.98
CA SER A 66 -16.64 -12.43 25.76
C SER A 66 -16.45 -13.94 25.82
N ALA A 67 -16.74 -14.62 24.73
CA ALA A 67 -16.54 -16.06 24.57
C ALA A 67 -16.06 -16.38 23.16
N ILE A 68 -15.29 -17.44 23.04
CA ILE A 68 -14.88 -18.02 21.77
C ILE A 68 -15.79 -19.20 21.42
N ASP A 69 -15.94 -19.48 20.12
CA ASP A 69 -16.54 -20.71 19.68
C ASP A 69 -15.71 -21.89 20.23
N PRO A 70 -16.33 -22.88 20.94
CA PRO A 70 -15.60 -24.03 21.45
C PRO A 70 -14.95 -24.90 20.38
N ASN A 71 -15.36 -24.78 19.11
CA ASN A 71 -14.72 -25.44 17.99
C ASN A 71 -13.46 -24.73 17.48
N CYS A 72 -13.11 -23.61 18.07
CA CYS A 72 -11.86 -22.90 17.76
C CYS A 72 -10.65 -23.83 17.98
N GLY A 73 -9.81 -24.00 16.93
CA GLY A 73 -8.63 -24.85 16.97
C GLY A 73 -8.89 -26.37 16.91
N SER A 74 -10.15 -26.82 16.80
CA SER A 74 -10.49 -28.25 16.74
C SER A 74 -10.59 -28.84 15.34
N ARG A 75 -10.57 -28.02 14.29
CA ARG A 75 -10.76 -28.45 12.90
C ARG A 75 -9.45 -28.67 12.19
N THR A 76 -9.21 -29.90 11.73
CA THR A 76 -8.06 -30.28 10.91
C THR A 76 -8.08 -29.70 9.49
N GLU A 77 -9.20 -29.25 9.01
CA GLU A 77 -9.40 -28.58 7.73
C GLU A 77 -9.01 -27.08 7.75
N HIS A 78 -8.84 -26.54 8.96
CA HIS A 78 -8.23 -25.22 9.16
C HIS A 78 -6.74 -25.41 9.46
N THR A 79 -5.98 -25.84 8.48
CA THR A 79 -4.49 -25.91 8.53
C THR A 79 -3.86 -24.53 8.70
N ASP A 80 -4.69 -23.50 8.56
CA ASP A 80 -4.33 -22.09 8.74
C ASP A 80 -4.16 -21.70 10.21
N TYR A 81 -4.49 -22.58 11.15
CA TYR A 81 -4.25 -22.34 12.55
C TYR A 81 -2.85 -22.76 12.95
N ILE A 82 -2.19 -21.93 13.72
CA ILE A 82 -0.93 -22.29 14.33
C ILE A 82 -1.14 -23.50 15.22
N GLU A 83 -0.62 -24.66 14.84
CA GLU A 83 -0.49 -25.78 15.75
C GLU A 83 0.55 -25.42 16.82
N GLY A 84 0.06 -25.21 18.05
CA GLY A 84 0.89 -25.03 18.93
C GLY A 84 1.41 -24.77 20.15
N ALA A 85 1.80 -23.76 20.71
CA ALA A 85 2.24 -23.69 22.11
C ALA A 85 1.12 -24.13 23.05
N ASN A 86 1.20 -25.32 23.62
CA ASN A 86 0.26 -25.93 24.60
C ASN A 86 -0.98 -26.68 24.06
N ASN A 87 -0.95 -27.27 22.87
CA ASN A 87 -2.05 -28.06 22.34
C ASN A 87 -3.41 -27.33 22.18
N ASN A 88 -3.43 -26.04 22.37
CA ASN A 88 -4.54 -25.16 22.07
C ASN A 88 -3.99 -23.77 21.77
N PRO A 89 -3.54 -23.50 20.54
CA PRO A 89 -2.85 -22.27 20.17
C PRO A 89 -3.70 -21.01 20.35
N TYR A 90 -5.00 -21.17 20.44
CA TYR A 90 -5.97 -20.07 20.56
C TYR A 90 -6.73 -20.09 21.88
N GLY A 91 -6.31 -20.98 22.77
CA GLY A 91 -6.94 -21.12 24.07
C GLY A 91 -6.63 -19.98 25.02
N ALA A 92 -6.74 -20.26 26.29
CA ALA A 92 -6.56 -19.31 27.38
C ALA A 92 -5.26 -18.48 27.35
N ALA A 93 -4.25 -18.92 26.61
CA ALA A 93 -2.96 -18.23 26.49
C ALA A 93 -3.04 -16.90 25.71
N LEU A 94 -4.03 -16.73 24.82
CA LEU A 94 -4.28 -15.52 24.03
C LEU A 94 -5.59 -14.83 24.44
N GLY A 95 -6.13 -15.13 25.56
CA GLY A 95 -7.35 -14.53 26.09
C GLY A 95 -8.62 -15.09 25.48
N SER A 96 -9.62 -14.25 25.21
CA SER A 96 -10.97 -14.61 24.77
C SER A 96 -11.17 -14.50 23.25
N ASN A 97 -10.12 -14.67 22.45
CA ASN A 97 -10.19 -14.54 20.99
C ASN A 97 -9.88 -15.86 20.29
N CYS A 98 -10.72 -16.21 19.32
CA CYS A 98 -10.40 -17.17 18.28
C CYS A 98 -9.80 -16.42 17.10
N TYR A 99 -8.64 -16.83 16.62
CA TYR A 99 -7.88 -16.13 15.61
C TYR A 99 -7.92 -16.87 14.27
N PHE A 100 -7.79 -16.11 13.21
CA PHE A 100 -7.66 -16.58 11.84
C PHE A 100 -6.30 -16.13 11.30
N ASP A 101 -5.54 -17.06 10.75
CA ASP A 101 -4.31 -16.73 10.02
C ASP A 101 -4.65 -16.24 8.62
N PHE A 102 -4.59 -14.95 8.41
CA PHE A 102 -4.83 -14.37 7.10
C PHE A 102 -3.55 -14.31 6.23
N GLY A 103 -2.41 -14.75 6.75
CA GLY A 103 -1.16 -14.82 6.00
C GLY A 103 -1.27 -15.71 4.77
N ASP A 104 -1.95 -16.85 4.88
CA ASP A 104 -2.12 -17.81 3.78
C ASP A 104 -2.88 -17.23 2.58
N THR A 105 -3.68 -16.19 2.79
CA THR A 105 -4.40 -15.53 1.71
C THR A 105 -3.56 -14.50 0.97
N ARG A 106 -2.40 -14.10 1.51
CA ARG A 106 -1.55 -13.04 0.97
C ARG A 106 -0.54 -13.54 -0.05
N SER A 107 -0.04 -12.62 -0.84
CA SER A 107 0.97 -12.88 -1.88
C SER A 107 2.17 -11.96 -1.72
N PHE A 108 3.36 -12.47 -2.01
CA PHE A 108 4.54 -11.64 -2.27
C PHE A 108 4.50 -11.04 -3.67
N ARG A 109 3.91 -11.77 -4.60
CA ARG A 109 3.70 -11.31 -5.96
C ARG A 109 2.31 -11.73 -6.41
N GLU A 110 1.51 -10.73 -6.77
CA GLU A 110 0.22 -10.96 -7.38
C GLU A 110 0.37 -11.41 -8.85
N PRO A 111 -0.53 -12.25 -9.37
CA PRO A 111 -0.52 -12.57 -10.78
C PRO A 111 -0.88 -11.34 -11.61
N GLN A 112 -0.17 -11.13 -12.71
CA GLN A 112 -0.28 -9.92 -13.52
C GLN A 112 -0.21 -10.27 -15.00
N ASP A 113 -1.07 -9.62 -15.77
CA ASP A 113 -1.04 -9.61 -17.22
C ASP A 113 -0.86 -8.17 -17.72
N ILE A 114 0.19 -7.96 -18.51
CA ILE A 114 0.51 -6.65 -19.08
C ILE A 114 0.54 -6.78 -20.60
N THR A 115 -0.22 -5.95 -21.26
CA THR A 115 -0.21 -5.81 -22.72
C THR A 115 0.09 -4.37 -23.08
N GLN A 116 1.12 -4.15 -23.89
CA GLN A 116 1.54 -2.82 -24.29
C GLN A 116 1.69 -2.75 -25.81
N TYR A 117 1.30 -1.62 -26.36
CA TYR A 117 1.50 -1.25 -27.75
C TYR A 117 2.11 0.13 -27.82
N PHE A 118 3.06 0.28 -28.73
CA PHE A 118 3.71 1.53 -29.02
C PHE A 118 3.79 1.72 -30.54
N SER A 119 3.58 2.93 -31.01
CA SER A 119 3.85 3.32 -32.40
C SER A 119 4.43 4.72 -32.44
N ASN A 120 5.37 4.92 -33.31
CA ASN A 120 5.92 6.24 -33.66
C ASN A 120 6.02 6.35 -35.17
N VAL A 121 5.55 7.46 -35.72
CA VAL A 121 5.71 7.80 -37.12
C VAL A 121 6.34 9.19 -37.17
N THR A 122 7.50 9.29 -37.77
CA THR A 122 8.19 10.54 -38.02
C THR A 122 8.21 10.81 -39.51
N TRP A 123 7.85 12.01 -39.91
CA TRP A 123 7.78 12.42 -41.29
C TRP A 123 8.56 13.73 -41.54
N ASP A 124 9.61 13.61 -42.29
CA ASP A 124 10.37 14.75 -42.78
C ASP A 124 9.62 15.38 -43.97
N VAL A 125 8.81 16.37 -43.66
CA VAL A 125 7.95 17.06 -44.65
C VAL A 125 8.78 17.95 -45.57
N ALA A 126 9.78 18.61 -44.99
CA ALA A 126 10.72 19.49 -45.67
C ALA A 126 12.02 19.50 -44.86
N ASP A 127 13.08 20.10 -45.42
CA ASP A 127 14.41 20.20 -44.76
C ASP A 127 14.36 20.93 -43.40
N ASP A 128 13.32 21.75 -43.19
CA ASP A 128 13.08 22.59 -42.02
C ASP A 128 11.81 22.23 -41.24
N LEU A 129 11.15 21.10 -41.56
CA LEU A 129 9.91 20.68 -40.91
C LEU A 129 9.84 19.15 -40.76
N THR A 130 9.86 18.67 -39.52
CA THR A 130 9.60 17.29 -39.18
C THR A 130 8.33 17.17 -38.33
N LEU A 131 7.45 16.25 -38.70
CA LEU A 131 6.22 15.92 -37.94
C LEU A 131 6.37 14.56 -37.32
N SER A 132 6.00 14.43 -36.03
CA SER A 132 6.00 13.17 -35.31
C SER A 132 4.63 12.87 -34.72
N LEU A 133 4.18 11.63 -34.87
CA LEU A 133 2.98 11.10 -34.24
C LEU A 133 3.35 9.87 -33.41
N GLN A 134 3.09 9.94 -32.12
CA GLN A 134 3.36 8.85 -31.18
C GLN A 134 2.05 8.36 -30.56
N GLY A 135 1.90 7.04 -30.47
CA GLY A 135 0.81 6.38 -29.79
C GLY A 135 1.33 5.33 -28.82
N TYR A 136 0.78 5.34 -27.61
CA TYR A 136 1.09 4.36 -26.57
C TYR A 136 -0.20 3.88 -25.93
N ARG A 137 -0.31 2.57 -25.72
CA ARG A 137 -1.42 1.97 -25.01
C ARG A 137 -0.96 0.80 -24.16
N THR A 138 -1.33 0.84 -22.88
CA THR A 138 -1.10 -0.25 -21.92
C THR A 138 -2.42 -0.73 -21.37
N LYS A 139 -2.54 -2.04 -21.21
CA LYS A 139 -3.53 -2.68 -20.36
C LYS A 139 -2.76 -3.49 -19.31
N TYR A 140 -2.96 -3.15 -18.06
CA TYR A 140 -2.50 -3.88 -16.89
C TYR A 140 -3.70 -4.56 -16.24
N HIS A 141 -3.57 -5.82 -15.89
CA HIS A 141 -4.56 -6.55 -15.12
C HIS A 141 -3.85 -7.35 -14.04
N SER A 142 -4.33 -7.25 -12.81
CA SER A 142 -3.84 -8.02 -11.67
C SER A 142 -5.01 -8.54 -10.86
N MET A 143 -4.84 -9.71 -10.26
CA MET A 143 -5.74 -10.23 -9.24
C MET A 143 -5.12 -9.97 -7.88
N THR A 144 -5.94 -9.62 -6.89
CA THR A 144 -5.48 -9.35 -5.52
C THR A 144 -5.97 -10.45 -4.60
N TYR A 145 -5.03 -11.05 -3.88
CA TYR A 145 -5.30 -12.10 -2.90
C TYR A 145 -5.15 -11.52 -1.49
N THR A 146 -6.23 -11.49 -0.75
CA THR A 146 -6.27 -11.01 0.62
C THR A 146 -7.37 -11.73 1.39
N SER A 147 -7.39 -11.63 2.68
CA SER A 147 -8.48 -12.22 3.48
C SER A 147 -9.76 -11.39 3.33
N THR A 148 -10.90 -12.06 3.47
CA THR A 148 -12.19 -11.38 3.63
C THR A 148 -12.20 -10.55 4.90
N SER A 149 -13.04 -9.53 4.92
CA SER A 149 -13.28 -8.69 6.10
C SER A 149 -13.86 -9.51 7.26
N ASN A 150 -13.78 -8.95 8.45
CA ASN A 150 -14.26 -9.58 9.68
C ASN A 150 -15.29 -8.69 10.40
N PRO A 151 -16.56 -8.68 9.96
CA PRO A 151 -17.59 -7.90 10.61
C PRO A 151 -17.78 -8.33 12.07
N GLY A 152 -18.12 -7.38 12.91
CA GLY A 152 -18.38 -7.57 14.33
C GLY A 152 -19.07 -6.34 14.93
N ASP A 153 -19.52 -6.45 16.17
CA ASP A 153 -20.31 -5.43 16.86
C ASP A 153 -19.62 -4.06 16.92
N SER A 154 -18.31 -4.05 17.14
CA SER A 154 -17.52 -2.79 17.18
C SER A 154 -17.36 -2.12 15.82
N ARG A 155 -17.57 -2.83 14.72
CA ARG A 155 -17.33 -2.36 13.36
C ARG A 155 -18.61 -2.21 12.54
N VAL A 156 -19.62 -3.02 12.87
CA VAL A 156 -20.95 -2.94 12.29
C VAL A 156 -21.91 -2.77 13.45
N PRO A 157 -22.20 -1.53 13.84
CA PRO A 157 -23.18 -1.25 14.88
C PRO A 157 -24.52 -1.94 14.57
N GLU A 158 -25.17 -2.47 15.62
CA GLU A 158 -26.49 -3.11 15.49
C GLU A 158 -26.51 -4.42 14.68
N LEU A 159 -25.44 -5.22 14.70
CA LEU A 159 -25.54 -6.60 14.25
C LEU A 159 -26.60 -7.31 15.11
N PRO A 160 -27.57 -7.99 14.48
CA PRO A 160 -28.62 -8.67 15.25
C PRO A 160 -28.05 -9.77 16.10
N THR A 161 -28.77 -10.07 17.19
CA THR A 161 -28.46 -11.20 18.05
C THR A 161 -28.80 -12.50 17.30
N VAL A 162 -27.86 -13.44 17.30
CA VAL A 162 -28.07 -14.78 16.77
C VAL A 162 -28.86 -15.59 17.81
N ARG A 163 -29.97 -16.19 17.41
CA ARG A 163 -30.87 -16.88 18.32
C ARG A 163 -30.24 -18.16 18.87
N GLY A 164 -30.64 -18.49 20.10
CA GLY A 164 -30.16 -19.68 20.78
C GLY A 164 -30.49 -20.99 20.04
N GLU A 165 -31.63 -21.04 19.34
CA GLU A 165 -32.08 -22.18 18.55
C GLU A 165 -31.35 -22.37 17.21
N THR A 166 -30.47 -21.46 16.85
CA THR A 166 -29.67 -21.59 15.61
C THR A 166 -28.87 -22.90 15.63
N PRO A 167 -29.00 -23.75 14.60
CA PRO A 167 -28.33 -25.05 14.56
C PRO A 167 -26.83 -24.93 14.77
N GLY A 168 -26.28 -25.76 15.67
CA GLY A 168 -24.87 -25.75 15.99
C GLY A 168 -24.42 -24.65 16.96
N ASN A 169 -25.35 -23.85 17.51
CA ASN A 169 -25.03 -22.93 18.57
C ASN A 169 -24.38 -23.67 19.76
N PRO A 170 -23.11 -23.37 20.09
CA PRO A 170 -22.39 -24.11 21.14
C PRO A 170 -22.62 -23.54 22.54
N PHE A 171 -23.31 -22.41 22.64
CA PHE A 171 -23.41 -21.65 23.90
C PHE A 171 -24.61 -22.09 24.71
N ARG A 172 -24.44 -23.19 25.44
CA ARG A 172 -25.41 -23.68 26.40
C ARG A 172 -25.68 -22.61 27.46
N ALA A 173 -26.96 -22.28 27.69
CA ALA A 173 -27.35 -21.39 28.76
C ALA A 173 -27.05 -22.01 30.15
N VAL A 174 -26.37 -21.27 31.01
CA VAL A 174 -26.04 -21.67 32.37
C VAL A 174 -26.28 -20.51 33.34
N ASN A 175 -26.64 -20.83 34.60
CA ASN A 175 -26.73 -19.81 35.63
C ASN A 175 -25.34 -19.47 36.22
N ALA A 176 -25.28 -18.53 37.18
CA ALA A 176 -24.06 -18.13 37.85
C ALA A 176 -23.34 -19.26 38.57
N ASN A 177 -23.98 -20.35 38.86
CA ASN A 177 -23.42 -21.55 39.49
C ASN A 177 -23.01 -22.60 38.45
N ASN A 178 -22.94 -22.23 37.17
CA ASN A 178 -22.61 -23.08 36.03
C ASN A 178 -23.57 -24.29 35.85
N GLN A 179 -24.82 -24.15 36.31
CA GLN A 179 -25.85 -25.18 36.13
C GLN A 179 -26.61 -24.91 34.82
N PRO A 180 -26.79 -25.93 33.94
CA PRO A 180 -27.47 -25.77 32.67
C PRO A 180 -28.93 -25.43 32.84
N LEU A 181 -29.43 -24.54 32.00
CA LEU A 181 -30.82 -24.09 31.98
C LEU A 181 -31.61 -24.82 30.90
N PHE A 182 -32.92 -24.92 31.11
CA PHE A 182 -33.87 -25.52 30.19
C PHE A 182 -34.98 -24.51 29.85
N GLY A 183 -35.46 -24.53 28.65
CA GLY A 183 -36.65 -23.82 28.18
C GLY A 183 -37.80 -24.76 28.02
N PHE A 184 -39.02 -24.24 27.97
CA PHE A 184 -40.23 -25.01 27.75
C PHE A 184 -40.58 -25.04 26.25
N ASP A 185 -40.89 -26.22 25.73
CA ASP A 185 -41.34 -26.49 24.36
C ASP A 185 -42.74 -27.11 24.45
N ALA A 186 -43.80 -26.28 24.35
CA ALA A 186 -45.16 -26.69 24.49
C ALA A 186 -45.74 -27.30 23.23
N ASN A 187 -45.23 -26.88 22.09
CA ASN A 187 -45.70 -27.31 20.78
C ASN A 187 -44.95 -28.54 20.24
N GLY A 188 -43.80 -28.89 20.85
CA GLY A 188 -42.98 -30.05 20.47
C GLY A 188 -42.16 -29.87 19.19
N ASP A 189 -41.86 -28.65 18.79
CA ASP A 189 -41.08 -28.33 17.58
C ASP A 189 -39.58 -28.36 17.81
N GLY A 190 -39.12 -28.54 19.05
CA GLY A 190 -37.71 -28.56 19.43
C GLY A 190 -37.11 -27.18 19.68
N ILE A 191 -37.93 -26.14 19.66
CA ILE A 191 -37.54 -24.74 19.90
C ILE A 191 -38.18 -24.28 21.22
N PRO A 192 -37.43 -23.63 22.13
CA PRO A 192 -38.04 -23.08 23.34
C PRO A 192 -39.08 -22.02 22.98
N ASP A 193 -40.29 -22.17 23.50
CA ASP A 193 -41.39 -21.22 23.33
C ASP A 193 -41.06 -19.89 24.00
N ARG A 194 -40.56 -18.93 23.20
CA ARG A 194 -40.22 -17.62 23.71
C ARG A 194 -41.45 -16.75 23.92
N GLY A 195 -41.60 -16.26 25.12
CA GLY A 195 -42.65 -15.31 25.45
C GLY A 195 -44.02 -15.93 25.79
N THR A 196 -44.12 -17.27 25.94
CA THR A 196 -45.40 -17.95 26.21
C THR A 196 -45.49 -18.59 27.58
N VAL A 197 -44.40 -18.78 28.34
CA VAL A 197 -44.42 -19.42 29.65
C VAL A 197 -43.67 -18.58 30.68
N ASP A 198 -44.43 -17.94 31.51
CA ASP A 198 -44.05 -17.33 32.77
C ASP A 198 -44.51 -18.25 33.89
N VAL A 199 -43.58 -19.11 34.33
CA VAL A 199 -43.92 -20.18 35.34
C VAL A 199 -44.14 -19.57 36.71
N ASN A 200 -43.51 -18.42 36.97
CA ASN A 200 -43.64 -17.75 38.29
C ASN A 200 -44.58 -16.52 38.26
N ASN A 201 -45.14 -16.20 37.11
CA ASN A 201 -46.06 -15.08 36.89
C ASN A 201 -45.44 -13.69 37.14
N ASP A 202 -44.14 -13.51 36.89
CA ASP A 202 -43.45 -12.24 37.06
C ASP A 202 -43.41 -11.37 35.78
N GLY A 203 -44.02 -11.83 34.71
CA GLY A 203 -44.09 -11.17 33.41
C GLY A 203 -42.84 -11.34 32.55
N ARG A 204 -41.97 -12.27 32.89
CA ARG A 204 -40.75 -12.59 32.16
C ARG A 204 -40.72 -14.11 31.83
N MET A 205 -40.07 -14.43 30.71
CA MET A 205 -39.81 -15.82 30.35
C MET A 205 -38.89 -16.50 31.35
N ASP A 206 -39.32 -17.58 31.97
CA ASP A 206 -38.55 -18.36 32.94
C ASP A 206 -37.71 -19.44 32.28
N ALA A 207 -36.41 -19.40 32.55
CA ALA A 207 -35.51 -20.50 32.31
C ALA A 207 -35.43 -21.37 33.57
N LEU A 208 -35.65 -22.66 33.44
CA LEU A 208 -35.56 -23.55 34.57
C LEU A 208 -34.14 -23.99 34.87
N VAL A 209 -33.76 -23.91 36.17
CA VAL A 209 -32.43 -24.31 36.63
C VAL A 209 -32.31 -25.82 36.69
N ALA A 210 -31.14 -26.38 36.25
CA ALA A 210 -30.90 -27.82 36.31
C ALA A 210 -30.87 -28.37 37.73
N GLY A 211 -31.28 -29.59 37.86
CA GLY A 211 -31.59 -30.30 39.12
C GLY A 211 -33.02 -30.78 39.12
N THR A 212 -33.84 -30.23 38.26
CA THR A 212 -35.11 -30.86 37.87
C THR A 212 -34.76 -31.80 36.71
N THR A 213 -35.14 -33.06 36.84
CA THR A 213 -35.15 -34.03 35.72
C THR A 213 -35.87 -33.40 34.53
N ALA A 214 -35.25 -33.41 33.34
CA ALA A 214 -35.93 -33.00 32.11
C ALA A 214 -37.31 -33.65 32.08
N GLY A 215 -38.36 -32.85 32.31
CA GLY A 215 -39.74 -33.28 32.23
C GLY A 215 -40.27 -33.20 30.80
N ALA A 216 -41.44 -33.75 30.53
CA ALA A 216 -42.08 -33.62 29.23
C ALA A 216 -42.21 -32.13 28.87
N GLY A 217 -41.69 -31.72 27.71
CA GLY A 217 -41.71 -30.35 27.23
C GLY A 217 -40.52 -29.47 27.65
N LEU A 218 -39.52 -29.98 28.39
CA LEU A 218 -38.30 -29.25 28.72
C LEU A 218 -37.18 -29.63 27.77
N ILE A 219 -36.67 -28.65 27.07
CA ILE A 219 -35.54 -28.81 26.15
C ILE A 219 -34.32 -27.95 26.59
N PRO A 220 -33.13 -28.33 26.18
CA PRO A 220 -31.94 -27.56 26.44
C PRO A 220 -32.05 -26.12 25.93
N LEU A 221 -31.82 -25.14 26.80
CA LEU A 221 -31.77 -23.72 26.43
C LEU A 221 -30.35 -23.32 25.99
N TYR A 222 -30.25 -22.65 24.87
CA TYR A 222 -29.02 -22.04 24.38
C TYR A 222 -29.15 -20.53 24.38
N GLU A 223 -28.02 -19.84 24.55
CA GLU A 223 -27.99 -18.40 24.65
C GLU A 223 -28.16 -17.72 23.30
N ASP A 224 -28.91 -16.64 23.30
CA ASP A 224 -28.87 -15.68 22.22
C ASP A 224 -27.55 -14.92 22.29
N VAL A 225 -26.72 -14.99 21.25
CA VAL A 225 -25.37 -14.44 21.24
C VAL A 225 -25.21 -13.36 20.19
N GLN A 226 -24.35 -12.42 20.46
CA GLN A 226 -24.03 -11.36 19.52
C GLN A 226 -22.60 -11.56 19.00
N ALA A 227 -22.40 -11.39 17.68
CA ALA A 227 -21.09 -11.51 17.10
C ALA A 227 -20.20 -10.34 17.55
N ARG A 228 -19.14 -10.64 18.33
CA ARG A 228 -18.08 -9.69 18.62
C ARG A 228 -17.20 -9.50 17.38
N SER A 229 -16.90 -10.61 16.72
CA SER A 229 -16.25 -10.63 15.42
C SER A 229 -16.45 -12.02 14.78
N LEU A 230 -16.71 -12.06 13.49
CA LEU A 230 -16.82 -13.29 12.73
C LEU A 230 -16.28 -13.08 11.32
N ARG A 231 -16.00 -14.18 10.64
CA ARG A 231 -15.55 -14.18 9.26
C ARG A 231 -16.44 -15.13 8.47
N PRO A 232 -17.56 -14.62 7.95
CA PRO A 232 -18.57 -15.44 7.28
C PRO A 232 -18.03 -16.22 6.08
N ILE A 233 -17.10 -15.62 5.38
CA ILE A 233 -16.48 -16.16 4.20
C ILE A 233 -15.00 -16.38 4.51
N ASN A 234 -14.53 -17.60 4.39
CA ASN A 234 -13.14 -17.97 4.52
C ASN A 234 -12.76 -18.99 3.43
N LYS A 235 -11.47 -19.27 3.29
CA LYS A 235 -10.92 -20.16 2.26
C LYS A 235 -11.50 -21.58 2.30
N THR A 236 -12.04 -22.01 3.44
CA THR A 236 -12.52 -23.39 3.67
C THR A 236 -14.03 -23.57 3.50
N HIS A 237 -14.75 -22.48 3.22
CA HIS A 237 -16.18 -22.57 3.05
C HIS A 237 -16.55 -23.00 1.63
N THR A 238 -16.61 -24.33 1.41
CA THR A 238 -17.20 -24.91 0.21
C THR A 238 -18.66 -25.16 0.52
N PRO A 239 -19.60 -24.49 -0.14
CA PRO A 239 -21.01 -24.81 0.01
C PRO A 239 -21.30 -26.26 -0.36
N SER A 240 -22.27 -26.86 0.28
CA SER A 240 -22.64 -28.27 0.12
C SER A 240 -23.12 -28.67 -1.29
N ASP A 241 -23.37 -27.70 -2.16
CA ASP A 241 -23.81 -27.92 -3.54
C ASP A 241 -22.65 -27.93 -4.59
N GLY A 242 -21.41 -27.91 -4.12
CA GLY A 242 -20.22 -28.01 -5.00
C GLY A 242 -19.89 -26.74 -5.79
N HIS A 243 -20.64 -25.67 -5.61
CA HIS A 243 -20.25 -24.36 -6.14
C HIS A 243 -19.23 -23.76 -5.18
N THR A 244 -17.95 -23.83 -5.56
CA THR A 244 -16.93 -22.99 -4.96
C THR A 244 -17.33 -21.56 -5.24
N THR A 245 -17.72 -20.81 -4.19
CA THR A 245 -17.57 -19.37 -4.27
C THR A 245 -16.10 -19.17 -4.57
N ASP A 246 -15.77 -18.54 -5.69
CA ASP A 246 -14.39 -18.35 -6.14
C ASP A 246 -13.72 -17.33 -5.20
N MET A 247 -13.37 -17.84 -4.01
CA MET A 247 -12.83 -17.07 -2.90
C MET A 247 -11.32 -16.87 -3.02
N ASP A 248 -10.72 -17.56 -4.00
CA ASP A 248 -9.29 -17.45 -4.26
C ASP A 248 -8.93 -16.12 -4.93
N ASN A 249 -9.92 -15.39 -5.44
CA ASN A 249 -9.72 -14.08 -6.05
C ASN A 249 -10.63 -13.06 -5.36
N LEU A 250 -10.10 -12.36 -4.37
CA LEU A 250 -10.86 -11.39 -3.57
C LEU A 250 -10.92 -9.99 -4.19
N GLY A 251 -10.11 -9.73 -5.21
CA GLY A 251 -10.13 -8.48 -5.92
C GLY A 251 -9.50 -8.56 -7.29
N SER A 252 -9.79 -7.60 -8.12
CA SER A 252 -9.10 -7.41 -9.39
C SER A 252 -8.86 -5.93 -9.65
N TYR A 253 -7.71 -5.67 -10.23
CA TYR A 253 -7.27 -4.36 -10.63
C TYR A 253 -7.05 -4.37 -12.13
N THR A 254 -7.70 -3.45 -12.85
CA THR A 254 -7.49 -3.28 -14.29
C THR A 254 -7.24 -1.82 -14.57
N ASP A 255 -6.07 -1.52 -15.09
CA ASP A 255 -5.70 -0.19 -15.55
C ASP A 255 -5.51 -0.18 -17.07
N ARG A 256 -5.98 0.86 -17.71
CA ARG A 256 -5.83 1.10 -19.14
C ARG A 256 -5.32 2.51 -19.35
N VAL A 257 -4.09 2.62 -19.78
CA VAL A 257 -3.46 3.90 -20.09
C VAL A 257 -3.32 4.03 -21.59
N SER A 258 -3.73 5.17 -22.12
CA SER A 258 -3.52 5.55 -23.52
C SER A 258 -2.88 6.93 -23.56
N ARG A 259 -1.90 7.11 -24.43
CA ARG A 259 -1.25 8.39 -24.67
C ARG A 259 -1.04 8.57 -26.17
N TYR A 260 -1.35 9.75 -26.64
CA TYR A 260 -1.12 10.16 -28.02
C TYR A 260 -0.40 11.50 -28.01
N SER A 261 0.65 11.64 -28.82
CA SER A 261 1.39 12.89 -28.96
C SER A 261 1.57 13.21 -30.42
N PHE A 262 1.29 14.44 -30.78
CA PHE A 262 1.63 15.03 -32.07
C PHE A 262 2.65 16.12 -31.83
N GLN A 263 3.74 16.14 -32.60
CA GLN A 263 4.81 17.11 -32.49
C GLN A 263 5.21 17.61 -33.86
N ALA A 264 5.52 18.88 -33.95
CA ALA A 264 6.11 19.52 -35.12
C ALA A 264 7.42 20.20 -34.67
N ASP A 265 8.52 19.83 -35.30
CA ASP A 265 9.83 20.45 -35.15
C ASP A 265 10.11 21.27 -36.40
N PHE A 266 10.50 22.53 -36.24
CA PHE A 266 10.65 23.45 -37.37
C PHE A 266 11.75 24.48 -37.12
N SER A 267 12.39 24.92 -38.20
CA SER A 267 13.27 26.08 -38.15
C SER A 267 12.47 27.38 -38.10
N VAL A 268 12.86 28.33 -37.26
CA VAL A 268 12.12 29.58 -37.09
C VAL A 268 12.38 30.50 -38.28
N PRO A 269 11.39 30.80 -39.13
CA PRO A 269 11.61 31.49 -40.41
C PRO A 269 12.15 32.90 -40.33
N PHE A 270 12.11 33.55 -39.15
CA PHE A 270 12.42 34.95 -38.95
C PHE A 270 13.72 35.21 -38.18
N ILE A 271 14.34 34.16 -37.64
CA ILE A 271 15.49 34.22 -36.76
C ILE A 271 16.44 33.09 -37.16
N ASP A 272 17.55 33.45 -37.88
CA ASP A 272 18.52 32.45 -38.27
C ASP A 272 19.12 31.74 -37.04
N GLY A 273 19.25 30.42 -37.14
CA GLY A 273 19.78 29.56 -36.07
C GLY A 273 18.84 29.27 -34.91
N TRP A 274 17.55 29.63 -35.06
CA TRP A 274 16.52 29.23 -34.08
C TRP A 274 15.66 28.09 -34.58
N GLU A 275 15.42 27.15 -33.67
CA GLU A 275 14.51 26.02 -33.88
C GLU A 275 13.28 26.15 -32.98
N GLY A 276 12.20 25.60 -33.44
CA GLY A 276 10.95 25.57 -32.71
C GLY A 276 10.38 24.17 -32.61
N MET A 277 9.73 23.91 -31.51
CA MET A 277 8.93 22.71 -31.31
C MET A 277 7.55 23.12 -30.85
N ALA A 278 6.51 22.52 -31.45
CA ALA A 278 5.12 22.62 -30.99
C ALA A 278 4.55 21.21 -30.83
N ALA A 279 4.03 20.89 -29.66
CA ALA A 279 3.48 19.57 -29.38
C ALA A 279 2.12 19.66 -28.71
N TYR A 280 1.27 18.69 -29.03
CA TYR A 280 0.04 18.40 -28.31
C TYR A 280 0.09 16.94 -27.84
N THR A 281 -0.08 16.74 -26.54
CA THR A 281 -0.16 15.40 -25.96
C THR A 281 -1.50 15.24 -25.24
N TYR A 282 -2.14 14.10 -25.43
CA TYR A 282 -3.32 13.68 -24.68
C TYR A 282 -3.04 12.32 -24.03
N GLY A 283 -3.28 12.23 -22.74
CA GLY A 283 -3.21 11.02 -21.96
C GLY A 283 -4.52 10.72 -21.23
N GLU A 284 -4.87 9.46 -21.12
CA GLU A 284 -6.03 8.99 -20.37
C GLU A 284 -5.65 7.70 -19.63
N ALA A 285 -5.93 7.67 -18.33
CA ALA A 285 -5.86 6.48 -17.50
C ALA A 285 -7.27 6.12 -17.01
N ASN A 286 -7.65 4.86 -17.16
CA ASN A 286 -8.92 4.32 -16.69
C ASN A 286 -8.64 3.14 -15.78
N LEU A 287 -8.84 3.35 -14.50
CA LEU A 287 -8.72 2.34 -13.47
C LEU A 287 -10.09 1.72 -13.18
N LYS A 288 -10.13 0.41 -13.11
CA LYS A 288 -11.20 -0.33 -12.48
C LYS A 288 -10.62 -1.19 -11.37
N PHE A 289 -10.97 -0.88 -10.15
CA PHE A 289 -10.74 -1.73 -9.00
C PHE A 289 -12.03 -2.47 -8.64
N MET A 290 -11.94 -3.76 -8.33
CA MET A 290 -13.07 -4.57 -7.87
C MET A 290 -12.63 -5.34 -6.64
N SER A 291 -13.42 -5.27 -5.58
CA SER A 291 -13.21 -6.00 -4.34
C SER A 291 -14.39 -6.93 -4.05
N ASN A 292 -14.10 -8.19 -3.79
CA ASN A 292 -15.08 -9.20 -3.36
C ASN A 292 -14.89 -9.56 -1.87
N GLN A 293 -14.05 -8.83 -1.14
CA GLN A 293 -13.75 -9.11 0.26
C GLN A 293 -14.71 -8.46 1.25
N ASN A 294 -15.67 -7.70 0.74
CA ASN A 294 -16.66 -6.98 1.53
C ASN A 294 -17.91 -7.82 1.77
N TYR A 295 -18.72 -7.39 2.71
CA TYR A 295 -20.03 -7.95 2.98
C TYR A 295 -21.11 -6.90 2.72
N ASP A 296 -22.24 -7.36 2.19
CA ASP A 296 -23.49 -6.60 2.20
C ASP A 296 -24.06 -6.63 3.62
N ILE A 297 -23.99 -5.48 4.30
CA ILE A 297 -24.40 -5.35 5.70
C ILE A 297 -25.91 -5.57 5.86
N ALA A 298 -26.72 -5.10 4.92
CA ALA A 298 -28.17 -5.25 4.98
C ALA A 298 -28.57 -6.71 4.83
N ALA A 299 -27.99 -7.40 3.85
CA ALA A 299 -28.21 -8.82 3.64
C ALA A 299 -27.71 -9.67 4.82
N MET A 300 -26.55 -9.29 5.39
CA MET A 300 -26.01 -9.95 6.56
C MET A 300 -26.92 -9.77 7.79
N LYS A 301 -27.39 -8.56 8.06
CA LYS A 301 -28.36 -8.29 9.14
C LYS A 301 -29.65 -9.07 8.93
N GLN A 302 -30.16 -9.13 7.70
CA GLN A 302 -31.35 -9.91 7.35
C GLN A 302 -31.11 -11.41 7.56
N GLY A 303 -29.99 -11.95 7.08
CA GLY A 303 -29.66 -13.36 7.22
C GLY A 303 -29.46 -13.80 8.68
N LEU A 304 -28.86 -12.94 9.52
CA LEU A 304 -28.72 -13.21 10.95
C LEU A 304 -30.05 -13.09 11.75
N ASN A 305 -30.97 -12.24 11.31
CA ASN A 305 -32.27 -12.00 12.00
C ASN A 305 -33.41 -12.84 11.45
N CYS A 306 -33.12 -13.93 10.79
CA CYS A 306 -34.16 -14.76 10.21
C CYS A 306 -34.43 -16.02 11.04
N ASP A 307 -35.55 -16.66 10.75
CA ASP A 307 -35.99 -17.90 11.41
C ASP A 307 -35.40 -19.10 10.66
N VAL A 308 -34.28 -19.61 11.17
CA VAL A 308 -33.57 -20.76 10.58
C VAL A 308 -34.43 -22.02 10.49
N ALA A 309 -35.42 -22.17 11.39
CA ALA A 309 -36.27 -23.34 11.39
C ALA A 309 -37.27 -23.35 10.23
N ASN A 310 -37.72 -22.17 9.80
CA ASN A 310 -38.75 -22.02 8.77
C ASN A 310 -38.23 -21.64 7.39
N ASP A 311 -37.06 -20.95 7.31
CA ASP A 311 -36.48 -20.50 6.04
C ASP A 311 -34.96 -20.60 6.06
N ARG A 312 -34.46 -21.80 5.98
CA ARG A 312 -33.05 -22.13 6.05
C ARG A 312 -32.26 -21.56 4.88
N ASP A 313 -32.87 -21.47 3.71
CA ASP A 313 -32.18 -20.98 2.50
C ASP A 313 -32.00 -19.47 2.51
N ALA A 314 -32.71 -18.72 3.31
CA ALA A 314 -32.58 -17.29 3.47
C ALA A 314 -31.76 -16.90 4.72
N CYS A 315 -31.48 -17.83 5.64
CA CYS A 315 -30.86 -17.59 6.92
C CYS A 315 -29.37 -17.87 6.89
N TYR A 316 -28.57 -16.93 7.40
CA TYR A 316 -27.16 -17.14 7.61
C TYR A 316 -26.90 -17.77 8.97
N ASN A 317 -26.31 -18.96 8.96
CA ASN A 317 -25.85 -19.64 10.15
C ASN A 317 -24.35 -19.31 10.38
N PRO A 318 -24.02 -18.55 11.44
CA PRO A 318 -22.61 -18.16 11.70
C PRO A 318 -21.82 -19.24 12.45
N PHE A 319 -22.46 -20.30 12.91
CA PHE A 319 -21.79 -21.40 13.59
C PHE A 319 -21.30 -22.41 12.56
N PHE A 320 -20.01 -22.68 12.56
CA PHE A 320 -19.43 -23.71 11.71
C PHE A 320 -19.84 -25.08 12.22
N VAL A 321 -20.78 -25.70 11.54
CA VAL A 321 -21.25 -27.04 11.88
C VAL A 321 -20.68 -28.06 10.91
N VAL A 322 -20.27 -29.20 11.44
CA VAL A 322 -19.60 -30.27 10.69
C VAL A 322 -20.56 -31.03 9.77
N ASP A 323 -21.86 -30.79 9.88
CA ASP A 323 -22.91 -31.49 9.15
C ASP A 323 -23.31 -30.68 7.90
N GLU A 324 -23.25 -31.30 6.72
CA GLU A 324 -23.75 -30.72 5.45
C GLU A 324 -25.19 -30.20 5.55
N SER A 325 -26.00 -30.82 6.40
CA SER A 325 -27.38 -30.41 6.62
C SER A 325 -27.52 -29.05 7.30
N THR A 326 -26.49 -28.50 7.89
CA THR A 326 -26.47 -27.24 8.63
C THR A 326 -25.64 -26.16 7.97
N ASN A 327 -24.94 -26.46 6.89
CA ASN A 327 -24.17 -25.49 6.12
C ASN A 327 -25.08 -24.41 5.49
N ASN A 328 -24.51 -23.21 5.34
CA ASN A 328 -25.20 -22.12 4.65
C ASN A 328 -25.44 -22.46 3.17
N SER A 329 -26.62 -22.08 2.65
CA SER A 329 -26.92 -22.23 1.24
C SER A 329 -26.05 -21.26 0.40
N VAL A 330 -25.75 -21.64 -0.86
CA VAL A 330 -25.10 -20.75 -1.82
C VAL A 330 -25.85 -19.45 -2.00
N HIS A 331 -27.19 -19.54 -1.95
CA HIS A 331 -28.05 -18.37 -2.09
C HIS A 331 -27.77 -17.33 -0.98
N VAL A 332 -27.75 -17.74 0.28
CA VAL A 332 -27.47 -16.83 1.40
C VAL A 332 -26.02 -16.35 1.39
N MET A 333 -25.07 -17.21 1.03
CA MET A 333 -23.66 -16.82 0.96
C MET A 333 -23.43 -15.78 -0.14
N ASN A 334 -24.04 -15.96 -1.31
CA ASN A 334 -23.97 -14.97 -2.39
C ASN A 334 -24.70 -13.66 -2.03
N ALA A 335 -25.78 -13.73 -1.25
CA ALA A 335 -26.51 -12.54 -0.80
C ALA A 335 -25.67 -11.69 0.17
N ILE A 336 -24.94 -12.32 1.11
CA ILE A 336 -24.10 -11.61 2.08
C ILE A 336 -22.75 -11.21 1.52
N ALA A 337 -22.29 -11.81 0.40
CA ALA A 337 -21.06 -11.42 -0.25
C ALA A 337 -21.23 -10.07 -0.95
N GLY A 338 -20.64 -9.04 -0.40
CA GLY A 338 -20.60 -7.71 -0.99
C GLY A 338 -19.55 -7.64 -2.10
N ARG A 339 -19.94 -7.04 -3.22
CA ARG A 339 -19.03 -6.71 -4.31
C ARG A 339 -18.98 -5.21 -4.47
N SER A 340 -17.83 -4.63 -4.18
CA SER A 340 -17.59 -3.23 -4.46
C SER A 340 -16.72 -3.07 -5.69
N TYR A 341 -16.91 -1.97 -6.41
CA TYR A 341 -16.03 -1.59 -7.49
C TYR A 341 -15.91 -0.08 -7.55
N GLU A 342 -14.73 0.35 -7.93
CA GLU A 342 -14.38 1.74 -8.09
C GLU A 342 -13.89 1.96 -9.52
N TYR A 343 -14.40 3.00 -10.18
CA TYR A 343 -13.94 3.46 -11.47
C TYR A 343 -13.31 4.82 -11.34
N SER A 344 -12.00 4.89 -11.61
CA SER A 344 -11.29 6.15 -11.69
C SER A 344 -10.91 6.45 -13.14
N ARG A 345 -11.04 7.69 -13.52
CA ARG A 345 -10.61 8.19 -14.82
C ARG A 345 -9.85 9.47 -14.66
N ASP A 346 -8.62 9.45 -15.15
CA ASP A 346 -7.73 10.59 -15.21
C ASP A 346 -7.46 10.96 -16.65
N THR A 347 -7.49 12.25 -16.95
CA THR A 347 -7.07 12.76 -18.24
C THR A 347 -6.06 13.88 -18.07
N LEU A 348 -5.11 13.94 -18.98
CA LEU A 348 -4.15 15.02 -19.08
C LEU A 348 -3.98 15.40 -20.54
N SER A 349 -4.17 16.68 -20.86
CA SER A 349 -3.74 17.24 -22.14
C SER A 349 -2.70 18.32 -21.92
N THR A 350 -1.69 18.33 -22.78
CA THR A 350 -0.65 19.38 -22.77
C THR A 350 -0.50 19.99 -24.15
N ILE A 351 -0.30 21.28 -24.18
CA ILE A 351 0.19 22.02 -25.35
C ILE A 351 1.54 22.58 -24.94
N ASP A 352 2.56 22.26 -25.70
CA ASP A 352 3.94 22.73 -25.50
C ASP A 352 4.39 23.52 -26.72
N VAL A 353 5.00 24.67 -26.51
CA VAL A 353 5.68 25.46 -27.54
C VAL A 353 7.02 25.88 -26.97
N VAL A 354 8.08 25.49 -27.65
CA VAL A 354 9.47 25.80 -27.24
C VAL A 354 10.21 26.39 -28.43
N LEU A 355 10.93 27.45 -28.20
CA LEU A 355 11.87 28.04 -29.16
C LEU A 355 13.24 28.07 -28.51
N ASN A 356 14.25 27.63 -29.25
CA ASN A 356 15.63 27.63 -28.79
C ASN A 356 16.60 28.02 -29.90
N GLY A 357 17.68 28.63 -29.52
CA GLY A 357 18.69 29.07 -30.46
C GLY A 357 19.72 29.96 -29.82
N GLU A 358 20.55 30.56 -30.65
CA GLU A 358 21.57 31.49 -30.23
C GLU A 358 20.99 32.89 -30.03
N LEU A 359 21.40 33.57 -28.95
CA LEU A 359 21.00 34.96 -28.74
C LEU A 359 21.86 35.90 -29.62
N PRO A 360 21.23 36.61 -30.57
CA PRO A 360 21.94 37.60 -31.36
C PRO A 360 22.24 38.81 -30.49
N ILE A 361 23.52 38.92 -30.03
CA ILE A 361 23.95 40.07 -29.26
C ILE A 361 24.28 41.23 -30.23
N PRO A 362 23.65 42.41 -30.10
CA PRO A 362 23.91 43.52 -30.97
C PRO A 362 25.41 43.93 -30.97
N GLY A 363 26.03 44.04 -32.16
CA GLY A 363 27.43 44.39 -32.34
C GLY A 363 28.37 43.19 -32.50
N GLY A 364 27.81 41.94 -32.58
CA GLY A 364 28.62 40.73 -32.81
C GLY A 364 29.56 40.37 -31.65
N PHE A 365 29.16 40.70 -30.43
CA PHE A 365 29.91 40.34 -29.25
C PHE A 365 29.70 38.83 -28.92
N GLU A 366 30.78 38.12 -28.83
CA GLU A 366 30.80 36.74 -28.37
C GLU A 366 31.59 36.66 -27.07
N LEU A 367 31.13 35.81 -26.16
CA LEU A 367 31.92 35.51 -24.98
C LEU A 367 33.19 34.71 -25.37
N PRO A 368 34.20 34.70 -24.53
CA PRO A 368 35.39 33.88 -24.79
C PRO A 368 35.11 32.39 -24.98
N GLY A 369 34.02 31.88 -24.44
CA GLY A 369 33.54 30.49 -24.57
C GLY A 369 32.64 30.25 -25.76
N GLY A 370 32.12 31.31 -26.41
CA GLY A 370 31.19 31.16 -27.52
C GLY A 370 29.92 32.01 -27.42
N VAL A 371 28.91 31.65 -28.18
CA VAL A 371 27.62 32.35 -28.23
C VAL A 371 26.70 31.90 -27.06
N ILE A 372 25.89 32.80 -26.57
CA ILE A 372 24.88 32.46 -25.52
C ILE A 372 23.74 31.70 -26.17
N GLY A 373 23.47 30.47 -25.71
CA GLY A 373 22.25 29.72 -26.03
C GLY A 373 21.10 30.19 -25.19
N ALA A 374 19.89 30.20 -25.78
CA ALA A 374 18.67 30.52 -25.06
C ALA A 374 17.52 29.59 -25.48
N ALA A 375 16.66 29.27 -24.53
CA ALA A 375 15.37 28.65 -24.79
C ALA A 375 14.28 29.44 -24.08
N VAL A 376 13.13 29.58 -24.76
CA VAL A 376 11.90 30.12 -24.16
C VAL A 376 10.73 29.18 -24.48
N GLY A 377 9.83 29.02 -23.56
CA GLY A 377 8.72 28.11 -23.80
C GLY A 377 7.45 28.46 -23.03
N TYR A 378 6.36 27.96 -23.58
CA TYR A 378 5.03 28.01 -23.00
C TYR A 378 4.44 26.61 -22.97
N GLN A 379 3.84 26.25 -21.85
CA GLN A 379 3.10 25.00 -21.70
C GLN A 379 1.75 25.28 -21.07
N ASN A 380 0.68 24.77 -21.69
CA ASN A 380 -0.63 24.70 -21.06
C ASN A 380 -0.95 23.22 -20.72
N ARG A 381 -1.35 22.95 -19.50
CA ARG A 381 -1.75 21.61 -19.04
C ARG A 381 -3.17 21.67 -18.53
N SER A 382 -4.03 20.79 -19.03
CA SER A 382 -5.39 20.59 -18.50
C SER A 382 -5.53 19.16 -18.00
N SER A 383 -5.86 19.01 -16.73
CA SER A 383 -6.06 17.73 -16.08
C SER A 383 -7.48 17.61 -15.54
N SER A 384 -8.04 16.40 -15.61
CA SER A 384 -9.31 16.09 -14.96
C SER A 384 -9.23 14.73 -14.25
N TYR A 385 -9.90 14.64 -13.13
CA TYR A 385 -10.03 13.47 -12.29
C TYR A 385 -11.50 13.18 -12.04
N ARG A 386 -11.89 11.91 -12.15
CA ARG A 386 -13.21 11.44 -11.77
C ARG A 386 -13.10 10.08 -11.10
N ASN A 387 -13.63 9.96 -9.89
CA ASN A 387 -13.82 8.70 -9.18
C ASN A 387 -15.31 8.41 -9.02
N THR A 388 -15.71 7.15 -9.31
CA THR A 388 -17.08 6.69 -9.26
C THR A 388 -17.12 5.36 -8.50
N PRO A 389 -17.48 5.38 -7.21
CA PRO A 389 -17.66 4.19 -6.40
C PRO A 389 -18.93 3.42 -6.82
N SER A 390 -19.05 2.17 -6.37
CA SER A 390 -20.23 1.33 -6.61
C SER A 390 -21.47 1.88 -5.87
N LEU A 391 -22.66 1.46 -6.31
CA LEU A 391 -23.90 1.84 -5.65
C LEU A 391 -23.96 1.38 -4.20
N GLN A 392 -23.35 0.25 -3.88
CA GLN A 392 -23.30 -0.27 -2.50
C GLN A 392 -22.47 0.66 -1.60
N GLU A 393 -21.33 1.16 -2.10
CA GLU A 393 -20.49 2.14 -1.39
C GLU A 393 -21.20 3.49 -1.25
N ILE A 394 -21.83 3.98 -2.32
CA ILE A 394 -22.64 5.23 -2.28
C ILE A 394 -23.78 5.12 -1.26
N ARG A 395 -24.33 3.95 -1.05
CA ARG A 395 -25.41 3.72 -0.07
C ARG A 395 -24.91 3.42 1.34
N GLY A 396 -23.60 3.19 1.52
CA GLY A 396 -23.01 2.75 2.78
C GLY A 396 -23.43 1.33 3.17
N GLU A 397 -23.65 0.46 2.17
CA GLU A 397 -24.11 -0.92 2.36
C GLU A 397 -22.94 -1.92 2.45
N THR A 398 -21.70 -1.47 2.25
CA THR A 398 -20.50 -2.30 2.35
C THR A 398 -19.84 -2.20 3.72
N PHE A 399 -19.25 -3.29 4.19
CA PHE A 399 -18.65 -3.35 5.51
C PHE A 399 -17.44 -2.42 5.70
N ILE A 400 -16.56 -2.28 4.68
CA ILE A 400 -15.35 -1.45 4.77
C ILE A 400 -15.67 0.02 4.52
N GLY A 401 -16.72 0.33 3.79
CA GLY A 401 -17.19 1.70 3.54
C GLY A 401 -17.93 2.33 4.71
N THR A 402 -17.67 1.89 5.89
CA THR A 402 -18.31 2.25 7.17
C THR A 402 -18.91 3.64 7.23
N ALA A 403 -20.24 3.67 7.40
CA ALA A 403 -21.05 4.79 7.90
C ALA A 403 -21.18 6.04 7.02
N ASP A 404 -20.16 6.41 6.26
CA ASP A 404 -20.23 7.56 5.38
C ASP A 404 -20.42 7.10 3.94
N LYS A 405 -21.51 7.58 3.34
CA LYS A 405 -21.83 7.29 1.94
C LYS A 405 -20.74 7.90 1.07
N GLU A 406 -20.08 7.07 0.30
CA GLU A 406 -19.15 7.57 -0.70
C GLU A 406 -19.88 8.39 -1.76
N SER A 407 -19.22 9.35 -2.34
CA SER A 407 -19.76 10.21 -3.39
C SER A 407 -18.94 10.14 -4.66
N ILE A 408 -19.59 10.40 -5.79
CA ILE A 408 -18.86 10.61 -7.04
C ILE A 408 -18.01 11.86 -6.89
N THR A 409 -16.69 11.71 -7.03
CA THR A 409 -15.76 12.83 -6.98
C THR A 409 -15.31 13.22 -8.36
N THR A 410 -15.32 14.51 -8.65
CA THR A 410 -14.84 15.05 -9.92
C THR A 410 -14.06 16.34 -9.68
N GLY A 411 -13.00 16.52 -10.41
CA GLY A 411 -12.21 17.75 -10.39
C GLY A 411 -11.50 17.99 -11.72
N SER A 412 -11.14 19.23 -11.94
CA SER A 412 -10.30 19.61 -13.08
C SER A 412 -9.41 20.79 -12.69
N ARG A 413 -8.27 20.89 -13.35
CA ARG A 413 -7.29 21.95 -13.15
C ARG A 413 -6.57 22.27 -14.44
N GLU A 414 -6.42 23.54 -14.72
CA GLU A 414 -5.59 24.08 -15.79
C GLU A 414 -4.36 24.76 -15.20
N VAL A 415 -3.24 24.66 -15.89
CA VAL A 415 -1.96 25.25 -15.53
C VAL A 415 -1.34 25.88 -16.75
N ASP A 416 -1.03 27.15 -16.68
CA ASP A 416 -0.21 27.85 -17.65
C ASP A 416 1.22 27.98 -17.09
N ALA A 417 2.19 27.59 -17.88
CA ALA A 417 3.60 27.66 -17.52
C ALA A 417 4.42 28.39 -18.57
N TYR A 418 5.28 29.27 -18.12
CA TYR A 418 6.25 30.00 -18.93
C TYR A 418 7.65 29.71 -18.41
N PHE A 419 8.58 29.47 -19.29
CA PHE A 419 9.96 29.26 -18.89
C PHE A 419 10.96 29.90 -19.83
N MET A 420 12.13 30.19 -19.28
CA MET A 420 13.28 30.69 -20.00
C MET A 420 14.54 30.04 -19.45
N GLU A 421 15.45 29.66 -20.35
CA GLU A 421 16.74 29.07 -20.03
C GLU A 421 17.83 29.76 -20.82
N LEU A 422 19.01 29.92 -20.19
CA LEU A 422 20.19 30.47 -20.80
C LEU A 422 21.39 29.54 -20.54
N ALA A 423 22.11 29.20 -21.60
CA ALA A 423 23.42 28.56 -21.53
C ALA A 423 24.48 29.61 -21.87
N ILE A 424 25.30 29.98 -20.91
CA ILE A 424 26.26 31.08 -20.98
C ILE A 424 27.66 30.50 -20.95
N PRO A 425 28.35 30.29 -22.11
CA PRO A 425 29.70 29.81 -22.19
C PRO A 425 30.68 30.94 -21.83
N LEU A 426 30.88 31.19 -20.54
CA LEU A 426 31.67 32.31 -20.03
C LEU A 426 33.11 32.24 -20.47
N LEU A 427 33.70 31.04 -20.45
CA LEU A 427 35.03 30.70 -20.96
C LEU A 427 34.94 29.35 -21.71
N PRO A 428 35.94 28.98 -22.54
CA PRO A 428 35.94 27.66 -23.19
C PRO A 428 35.84 26.47 -22.22
N SER A 429 36.20 26.69 -20.95
CA SER A 429 36.17 25.69 -19.89
C SER A 429 35.11 25.97 -18.84
N VAL A 430 34.29 27.04 -18.94
CA VAL A 430 33.31 27.41 -17.92
C VAL A 430 32.00 27.77 -18.58
N GLU A 431 30.97 27.02 -18.24
CA GLU A 431 29.59 27.29 -18.63
C GLU A 431 28.73 27.60 -17.42
N ILE A 432 27.86 28.58 -17.54
CA ILE A 432 26.82 28.90 -16.55
C ILE A 432 25.47 28.67 -17.18
N GLU A 433 24.62 27.91 -16.50
CA GLU A 433 23.23 27.74 -16.84
C GLU A 433 22.35 28.57 -15.90
N ALA A 434 21.36 29.25 -16.44
CA ALA A 434 20.35 29.97 -15.66
C ALA A 434 18.97 29.68 -16.21
N ALA A 435 18.02 29.28 -15.38
CA ALA A 435 16.68 28.99 -15.77
C ALA A 435 15.67 29.58 -14.78
N VAL A 436 14.50 29.92 -15.28
CA VAL A 436 13.36 30.31 -14.48
C VAL A 436 12.08 29.74 -15.10
N ARG A 437 11.23 29.18 -14.26
CA ARG A 437 9.89 28.69 -14.65
C ARG A 437 8.85 29.34 -13.76
N ARG A 438 7.76 29.83 -14.38
CA ARG A 438 6.59 30.34 -13.68
C ARG A 438 5.37 29.52 -14.06
N GLU A 439 4.63 29.03 -13.06
CA GLU A 439 3.37 28.33 -13.25
C GLU A 439 2.21 29.08 -12.56
N GLU A 440 1.07 29.13 -13.25
CA GLU A 440 -0.18 29.72 -12.77
C GLU A 440 -1.29 28.70 -12.89
N PHE A 441 -1.98 28.43 -11.78
CA PHE A 441 -3.02 27.42 -11.67
C PHE A 441 -4.41 28.07 -11.71
N SER A 442 -5.36 27.44 -12.40
CA SER A 442 -6.76 27.86 -12.40
C SER A 442 -7.38 27.92 -11.00
N THR A 443 -6.77 27.24 -10.03
CA THR A 443 -7.15 27.27 -8.61
C THR A 443 -6.62 28.50 -7.85
N GLY A 444 -5.89 29.39 -8.54
CA GLY A 444 -5.36 30.64 -7.98
C GLY A 444 -3.97 30.54 -7.35
N GLN A 445 -3.36 29.39 -7.36
CA GLN A 445 -1.97 29.19 -6.92
C GLN A 445 -1.01 29.61 -8.01
N ALA A 446 0.20 30.03 -7.64
CA ALA A 446 1.28 30.31 -8.60
C ALA A 446 2.64 30.00 -7.95
N SER A 447 3.63 29.66 -8.79
CA SER A 447 5.03 29.51 -8.37
C SER A 447 5.97 30.15 -9.36
N THR A 448 7.17 30.48 -8.89
CA THR A 448 8.29 30.93 -9.73
C THR A 448 9.56 30.29 -9.20
N ASP A 449 10.16 29.44 -10.02
CA ASP A 449 11.21 28.51 -9.63
C ASP A 449 12.50 28.81 -10.42
N PRO A 450 13.47 29.52 -9.82
CA PRO A 450 14.75 29.78 -10.42
C PRO A 450 15.73 28.61 -10.24
N LYS A 451 16.60 28.40 -11.22
CA LYS A 451 17.74 27.48 -11.16
C LYS A 451 18.98 28.17 -11.72
N ILE A 452 20.10 27.96 -11.07
CA ILE A 452 21.42 28.35 -11.57
C ILE A 452 22.39 27.18 -11.43
N GLY A 453 23.19 26.95 -12.47
CA GLY A 453 24.21 25.92 -12.52
C GLY A 453 25.55 26.52 -13.04
N ALA A 454 26.65 25.90 -12.69
CA ALA A 454 27.96 26.17 -13.24
C ALA A 454 28.70 24.85 -13.44
N THR A 455 29.30 24.71 -14.61
CA THR A 455 30.20 23.62 -14.97
C THR A 455 31.57 24.19 -15.32
N TRP A 456 32.62 23.70 -14.68
CA TRP A 456 33.98 24.08 -14.93
C TRP A 456 34.85 22.88 -15.26
N GLN A 457 35.25 22.76 -16.51
CA GLN A 457 36.26 21.82 -16.95
C GLN A 457 37.65 22.37 -16.59
N ALA A 458 38.11 22.06 -15.37
CA ALA A 458 39.32 22.59 -14.81
C ALA A 458 40.57 22.05 -15.54
N THR A 459 40.52 20.80 -16.00
CA THR A 459 41.49 20.13 -16.85
C THR A 459 40.78 19.18 -17.80
N ASP A 460 41.49 18.54 -18.73
CA ASP A 460 40.95 17.55 -19.65
C ASP A 460 40.39 16.30 -18.93
N TRP A 461 40.71 16.10 -17.66
CA TRP A 461 40.30 14.95 -16.84
C TRP A 461 39.51 15.32 -15.58
N LEU A 462 39.29 16.62 -15.29
CA LEU A 462 38.58 17.08 -14.10
C LEU A 462 37.52 18.11 -14.48
N THR A 463 36.28 17.78 -14.20
CA THR A 463 35.12 18.67 -14.27
C THR A 463 34.50 18.87 -12.90
N LEU A 464 34.19 20.11 -12.55
CA LEU A 464 33.49 20.50 -11.34
C LEU A 464 32.13 21.05 -11.72
N ARG A 465 31.09 20.61 -10.98
CA ARG A 465 29.71 21.06 -11.19
C ARG A 465 29.12 21.60 -9.90
N ALA A 466 28.34 22.67 -10.00
CA ALA A 466 27.59 23.21 -8.90
C ALA A 466 26.22 23.66 -9.40
N THR A 467 25.17 23.29 -8.68
CA THR A 467 23.79 23.68 -9.04
C THR A 467 23.02 24.07 -7.78
N ARG A 468 22.20 25.12 -7.93
CA ARG A 468 21.20 25.52 -6.93
C ARG A 468 19.87 25.77 -7.64
N GLY A 469 18.78 25.21 -7.12
CA GLY A 469 17.45 25.40 -7.70
C GLY A 469 16.38 25.45 -6.63
N GLU A 470 15.25 26.04 -7.01
CA GLU A 470 13.99 25.95 -6.28
C GLU A 470 13.00 25.21 -7.15
N ALA A 471 12.11 24.45 -6.51
CA ALA A 471 11.04 23.70 -7.18
C ALA A 471 9.83 23.65 -6.28
N PHE A 472 8.66 23.44 -6.87
CA PHE A 472 7.44 23.20 -6.12
C PHE A 472 6.61 22.05 -6.73
N ILE A 473 5.71 21.51 -5.93
CA ILE A 473 4.72 20.54 -6.36
C ILE A 473 3.37 20.97 -5.81
N ALA A 474 2.41 21.20 -6.68
CA ALA A 474 1.02 21.41 -6.25
C ALA A 474 0.37 20.06 -5.87
N PRO A 475 -0.49 20.01 -4.85
CA PRO A 475 -1.23 18.79 -4.51
C PRO A 475 -1.95 18.22 -5.72
N SER A 476 -1.99 16.91 -5.87
CA SER A 476 -2.76 16.26 -6.93
C SER A 476 -4.27 16.47 -6.73
N LEU A 477 -5.05 16.33 -7.81
CA LEU A 477 -6.51 16.39 -7.69
C LEU A 477 -7.04 15.28 -6.78
N GLU A 478 -6.40 14.13 -6.78
CA GLU A 478 -6.70 13.01 -5.91
C GLU A 478 -6.45 13.36 -4.44
N GLN A 479 -5.28 13.93 -4.11
CA GLN A 479 -4.97 14.38 -2.74
C GLN A 479 -5.91 15.45 -2.22
N LEU A 480 -6.49 16.25 -3.11
CA LEU A 480 -7.45 17.30 -2.72
C LEU A 480 -8.89 16.79 -2.60
N LEU A 481 -9.28 15.81 -3.41
CA LEU A 481 -10.70 15.54 -3.70
C LEU A 481 -11.14 14.11 -3.43
N ASN A 482 -10.24 13.17 -3.12
CA ASN A 482 -10.62 11.78 -2.88
C ASN A 482 -11.77 11.68 -1.88
N PRO A 483 -12.75 10.81 -2.12
CA PRO A 483 -13.78 10.56 -1.13
C PRO A 483 -13.17 10.00 0.15
N VAL A 484 -13.82 10.23 1.28
CA VAL A 484 -13.41 9.62 2.55
C VAL A 484 -13.61 8.11 2.44
N THR A 485 -12.53 7.37 2.61
CA THR A 485 -12.56 5.91 2.69
C THR A 485 -12.06 5.45 4.05
N CYS A 486 -12.58 4.33 4.54
CA CYS A 486 -12.18 3.79 5.82
C CYS A 486 -11.51 2.44 5.64
N GLY A 487 -10.42 2.24 6.36
CA GLY A 487 -9.66 1.00 6.42
C GLY A 487 -9.43 0.55 7.86
N LEU A 488 -8.66 -0.51 8.01
CA LEU A 488 -8.18 -0.95 9.33
C LEU A 488 -6.72 -0.51 9.48
N ASP A 489 -6.47 0.26 10.54
CA ASP A 489 -5.14 0.66 10.97
C ASP A 489 -4.83 0.05 12.33
N GLU A 490 -3.58 -0.33 12.59
CA GLU A 490 -3.18 -0.83 13.89
C GLU A 490 -2.82 0.35 14.79
N ILE A 491 -3.59 0.52 15.86
CA ILE A 491 -3.42 1.63 16.78
C ILE A 491 -3.12 1.11 18.17
N THR A 492 -2.05 1.62 18.78
CA THR A 492 -1.75 1.48 20.20
C THR A 492 -2.04 2.82 20.89
N ASP A 493 -3.03 2.82 21.78
CA ASP A 493 -3.45 4.02 22.49
C ASP A 493 -2.57 4.28 23.71
N PRO A 494 -1.79 5.38 23.75
CA PRO A 494 -1.00 5.73 24.92
C PRO A 494 -1.86 6.20 26.13
N PHE A 495 -3.14 6.50 25.92
CA PHE A 495 -4.06 6.85 26.99
C PHE A 495 -4.73 5.63 27.64
N GLY A 496 -4.88 4.53 26.90
CA GLY A 496 -5.67 3.38 27.34
C GLY A 496 -5.06 2.03 26.97
N PRO A 497 -5.73 0.94 27.35
CA PRO A 497 -5.24 -0.40 27.07
C PRO A 497 -5.46 -0.83 25.61
N HIS A 498 -6.09 0.00 24.79
CA HIS A 498 -6.38 -0.33 23.39
C HIS A 498 -5.08 -0.54 22.63
N SER A 499 -4.94 -1.70 22.02
CA SER A 499 -3.88 -2.02 21.06
C SER A 499 -4.43 -3.04 20.10
N GLY A 500 -4.53 -2.68 18.82
CA GLY A 500 -5.05 -3.54 17.78
C GLY A 500 -5.70 -2.77 16.62
N PHE A 501 -6.35 -3.51 15.75
CA PHE A 501 -6.98 -2.92 14.58
C PHE A 501 -8.17 -2.04 14.92
N THR A 502 -8.11 -0.83 14.45
CA THR A 502 -9.15 0.22 14.61
C THR A 502 -9.51 0.75 13.23
N VAL A 503 -10.74 1.21 13.08
CA VAL A 503 -11.17 1.86 11.84
C VAL A 503 -10.46 3.21 11.72
N ALA A 504 -9.77 3.42 10.61
CA ALA A 504 -9.16 4.70 10.26
C ALA A 504 -9.78 5.21 8.96
N CYS A 505 -10.26 6.44 8.97
CA CYS A 505 -10.96 7.05 7.85
C CYS A 505 -10.19 8.27 7.34
N GLY A 506 -9.93 8.30 6.04
CA GLY A 506 -9.23 9.38 5.40
C GLY A 506 -9.69 9.62 3.98
N GLY A 507 -9.45 10.83 3.48
CA GLY A 507 -9.81 11.22 2.14
C GLY A 507 -8.97 12.38 1.64
N GLY A 508 -9.46 13.06 0.61
CA GLY A 508 -8.82 14.26 0.08
C GLY A 508 -8.81 15.40 1.10
N ASN A 509 -7.74 16.16 1.08
CA ASN A 509 -7.58 17.32 1.94
C ASN A 509 -7.51 18.61 1.09
N PRO A 510 -8.61 19.37 1.00
CA PRO A 510 -8.65 20.60 0.19
C PRO A 510 -7.82 21.75 0.77
N THR A 511 -7.27 21.60 1.99
CA THR A 511 -6.44 22.63 2.64
C THR A 511 -4.95 22.44 2.38
N LEU A 512 -4.55 21.44 1.59
CA LEU A 512 -3.15 21.21 1.26
C LEU A 512 -2.54 22.41 0.53
N GLU A 513 -1.36 22.82 1.01
CA GLU A 513 -0.52 23.80 0.40
C GLU A 513 0.50 23.16 -0.56
N ASN A 514 1.09 23.96 -1.43
CA ASN A 514 2.14 23.49 -2.32
C ASN A 514 3.37 23.06 -1.52
N GLU A 515 3.95 21.93 -1.89
CA GLU A 515 5.31 21.59 -1.47
C GLU A 515 6.29 22.53 -2.16
N THR A 516 7.29 22.98 -1.43
CA THR A 516 8.43 23.71 -2.00
C THR A 516 9.73 23.01 -1.62
N ALA A 517 10.68 23.00 -2.55
CA ALA A 517 11.99 22.40 -2.36
C ALA A 517 13.11 23.35 -2.76
N LYS A 518 14.16 23.39 -1.96
CA LYS A 518 15.42 24.07 -2.28
C LYS A 518 16.52 23.03 -2.39
N SER A 519 17.09 22.89 -3.56
CA SER A 519 18.14 21.92 -3.83
C SER A 519 19.48 22.58 -4.08
N LYS A 520 20.54 21.91 -3.64
CA LYS A 520 21.93 22.24 -3.92
C LYS A 520 22.66 20.97 -4.30
N GLN A 521 23.51 21.06 -5.29
CA GLN A 521 24.33 19.94 -5.73
C GLN A 521 25.76 20.41 -6.00
N LEU A 522 26.72 19.60 -5.60
CA LEU A 522 28.15 19.79 -5.93
C LEU A 522 28.67 18.48 -6.50
N GLY A 523 29.25 18.53 -7.70
CA GLY A 523 29.73 17.35 -8.40
C GLY A 523 31.21 17.48 -8.76
N ILE A 524 31.90 16.36 -8.71
CA ILE A 524 33.26 16.17 -9.19
C ILE A 524 33.26 15.01 -10.16
N ASP A 525 33.69 15.23 -11.39
CA ASP A 525 33.85 14.23 -12.43
C ASP A 525 35.32 14.09 -12.80
N LEU A 526 35.82 12.85 -12.73
CA LEU A 526 37.19 12.50 -13.10
C LEU A 526 37.16 11.51 -14.27
N GLU A 527 37.82 11.83 -15.36
CA GLU A 527 37.91 10.99 -16.56
C GLU A 527 39.37 10.74 -16.93
N PHE A 528 39.80 9.46 -16.79
CA PHE A 528 41.18 9.05 -17.13
C PHE A 528 41.16 7.89 -18.10
N ASN A 529 41.37 8.07 -19.36
CA ASN A 529 41.39 7.01 -20.36
C ASN A 529 40.21 6.05 -20.26
N ASN A 530 40.42 4.94 -19.53
CA ASN A 530 39.45 3.86 -19.35
C ASN A 530 38.73 3.90 -18.00
N PHE A 531 38.97 4.92 -17.17
CA PHE A 531 38.40 5.08 -15.86
C PHE A 531 37.62 6.39 -15.78
N ASP A 532 36.35 6.29 -15.37
CA ASP A 532 35.54 7.44 -15.03
C ASP A 532 35.02 7.31 -13.58
N PHE A 533 35.01 8.43 -12.89
CA PHE A 533 34.56 8.53 -11.51
C PHE A 533 33.77 9.81 -11.32
N HIS A 534 32.54 9.68 -10.81
CA HIS A 534 31.66 10.79 -10.52
C HIS A 534 31.24 10.72 -9.06
N VAL A 535 31.31 11.82 -8.36
CA VAL A 535 30.70 11.97 -7.05
C VAL A 535 29.87 13.24 -7.02
N THR A 536 28.64 13.11 -6.55
CA THR A 536 27.72 14.24 -6.41
C THR A 536 27.19 14.29 -4.98
N TRP A 537 27.43 15.37 -4.29
CA TRP A 537 26.76 15.71 -3.05
C TRP A 537 25.44 16.42 -3.38
N ASN A 538 24.36 15.99 -2.75
CA ASN A 538 23.01 16.51 -2.91
C ASN A 538 22.45 16.93 -1.56
N GLU A 539 21.88 18.12 -1.47
CA GLU A 539 21.08 18.59 -0.35
C GLU A 539 19.74 19.09 -0.88
N THR A 540 18.64 18.57 -0.36
CA THR A 540 17.28 19.06 -0.68
C THR A 540 16.54 19.31 0.62
N ASP A 541 16.03 20.54 0.77
CA ASP A 541 15.25 20.99 1.93
C ASP A 541 13.81 21.27 1.45
N PHE A 542 12.87 20.44 1.89
CA PHE A 542 11.45 20.56 1.57
C PHE A 542 10.73 21.29 2.69
N SER A 543 9.85 22.20 2.31
CA SER A 543 8.86 22.81 3.19
C SER A 543 7.46 22.44 2.71
N ASN A 544 6.54 22.22 3.63
CA ASN A 544 5.17 21.82 3.34
C ASN A 544 5.06 20.52 2.54
N ARG A 545 5.99 19.58 2.72
CA ARG A 545 5.94 18.32 1.99
C ARG A 545 4.64 17.58 2.28
N ILE A 546 3.93 17.15 1.23
CA ILE A 546 2.71 16.36 1.38
C ILE A 546 3.10 14.93 1.74
N VAL A 547 2.68 14.51 2.93
CA VAL A 547 2.94 13.17 3.48
C VAL A 547 1.63 12.52 3.92
N GLY A 548 1.61 11.19 3.96
CA GLY A 548 0.48 10.47 4.55
C GLY A 548 0.51 10.56 6.08
N THR A 549 -0.66 10.73 6.69
CA THR A 549 -0.82 10.63 8.14
C THR A 549 -1.62 9.37 8.49
N SER A 550 -1.13 8.57 9.44
CA SER A 550 -1.81 7.38 9.96
C SER A 550 -2.63 7.70 11.21
N GLY A 551 -3.58 6.81 11.53
CA GLY A 551 -4.33 6.92 12.78
C GLY A 551 -3.43 6.88 14.01
N GLN A 552 -2.35 6.10 13.98
CA GLN A 552 -1.35 6.06 15.06
C GLN A 552 -0.65 7.41 15.27
N GLN A 553 -0.32 8.10 14.19
CA GLN A 553 0.33 9.42 14.28
C GLN A 553 -0.60 10.45 14.90
N ILE A 554 -1.90 10.45 14.52
CA ILE A 554 -2.91 11.34 15.12
C ILE A 554 -3.03 11.09 16.63
N VAL A 555 -3.13 9.83 17.05
CA VAL A 555 -3.23 9.45 18.47
C VAL A 555 -1.97 9.83 19.25
N ASN A 556 -0.80 9.64 18.67
CA ASN A 556 0.48 10.03 19.29
C ASN A 556 0.59 11.56 19.43
N SER A 557 0.12 12.29 18.43
CA SER A 557 0.11 13.77 18.48
C SER A 557 -0.79 14.29 19.57
N ASP A 558 -2.01 13.75 19.70
CA ASP A 558 -2.94 14.10 20.79
C ASP A 558 -2.32 13.81 22.17
N PHE A 559 -1.60 12.68 22.32
CA PHE A 559 -0.92 12.36 23.57
C PHE A 559 0.23 13.32 23.89
N ARG A 560 1.00 13.75 22.92
CA ARG A 560 2.05 14.77 23.10
C ARG A 560 1.42 16.09 23.55
N ASN A 561 0.35 16.54 22.90
CA ASN A 561 -0.38 17.74 23.28
C ASN A 561 -0.95 17.63 24.71
N PHE A 562 -1.53 16.49 25.07
CA PHE A 562 -1.96 16.21 26.43
C PHE A 562 -0.81 16.37 27.45
N LYS A 563 0.36 15.81 27.18
CA LYS A 563 1.54 15.95 28.05
C LYS A 563 1.99 17.38 28.20
N GLN A 564 2.03 18.12 27.09
CA GLN A 564 2.44 19.53 27.08
C GLN A 564 1.48 20.41 27.89
N VAL A 565 0.17 20.22 27.68
CA VAL A 565 -0.86 21.05 28.36
C VAL A 565 -1.03 20.68 29.82
N THR A 566 -0.98 19.39 30.16
CA THR A 566 -1.27 18.93 31.54
C THR A 566 -0.04 18.76 32.43
N GLY A 567 1.16 18.74 31.82
CA GLY A 567 2.40 18.42 32.55
C GLY A 567 2.52 16.92 32.90
N PHE A 568 1.74 16.04 32.27
CA PHE A 568 1.79 14.61 32.52
C PHE A 568 3.17 14.01 32.18
N ALA A 569 3.80 13.34 33.14
CA ALA A 569 5.16 12.85 32.99
C ALA A 569 5.26 11.41 32.44
N GLY A 570 4.14 10.66 32.35
CA GLY A 570 4.12 9.31 31.84
C GLY A 570 4.40 9.25 30.35
N ASP A 571 4.86 8.09 29.89
CA ASP A 571 5.21 7.82 28.50
C ASP A 571 4.12 7.07 27.70
N GLY A 572 2.98 6.76 28.33
CA GLY A 572 1.87 6.02 27.71
C GLY A 572 2.06 4.50 27.70
N THR A 573 3.17 3.97 28.23
CA THR A 573 3.38 2.52 28.38
C THR A 573 2.53 1.93 29.50
N VAL A 574 2.38 0.63 29.52
CA VAL A 574 1.64 -0.08 30.57
C VAL A 574 2.19 0.29 31.98
N GLY A 575 1.35 0.84 32.81
CA GLY A 575 1.71 1.36 34.13
C GLY A 575 2.09 2.84 34.17
N ASN A 576 2.31 3.51 33.04
CA ASN A 576 2.66 4.92 32.90
C ASN A 576 1.62 5.70 32.05
N ARG A 577 0.39 5.20 31.99
CA ARG A 577 -0.74 5.81 31.26
C ARG A 577 -1.50 6.80 32.16
N PRO A 578 -2.19 7.80 31.54
CA PRO A 578 -3.15 8.60 32.26
C PRO A 578 -4.28 7.73 32.81
N SER A 579 -4.86 8.16 33.93
CA SER A 579 -6.10 7.54 34.43
C SER A 579 -7.28 7.84 33.52
N ALA A 580 -8.32 6.98 33.55
CA ALA A 580 -9.55 7.22 32.78
C ALA A 580 -10.19 8.61 33.12
N ALA A 581 -10.09 9.08 34.37
CA ALA A 581 -10.57 10.40 34.76
C ALA A 581 -9.79 11.55 34.09
N GLN A 582 -8.45 11.40 33.97
CA GLN A 582 -7.63 12.39 33.25
C GLN A 582 -7.96 12.41 31.75
N LEU A 583 -8.13 11.24 31.15
CA LEU A 583 -8.56 11.13 29.74
C LEU A 583 -9.96 11.75 29.53
N THR A 584 -10.93 11.43 30.40
CA THR A 584 -12.27 12.05 30.36
C THR A 584 -12.20 13.58 30.45
N SER A 585 -11.36 14.08 31.34
CA SER A 585 -11.16 15.53 31.47
C SER A 585 -10.54 16.13 30.21
N TRP A 586 -9.59 15.45 29.60
CA TRP A 586 -8.93 15.85 28.36
C TRP A 586 -9.92 15.93 27.19
N VAL A 587 -10.69 14.88 26.96
CA VAL A 587 -11.71 14.86 25.90
C VAL A 587 -12.78 15.92 26.13
N ASN A 588 -13.28 16.07 27.37
CA ASN A 588 -14.30 17.05 27.73
C ASN A 588 -13.79 18.51 27.70
N SER A 589 -12.49 18.75 27.77
CA SER A 589 -11.91 20.07 27.64
C SER A 589 -12.00 20.63 26.21
N GLY A 590 -12.23 19.76 25.19
CA GLY A 590 -12.20 20.13 23.80
C GLY A 590 -10.77 20.32 23.24
N ALA A 591 -9.76 19.98 24.01
CA ALA A 591 -8.34 20.06 23.58
C ALA A 591 -7.84 18.75 22.96
N SER A 592 -8.55 17.63 23.17
CA SER A 592 -8.30 16.37 22.47
C SER A 592 -8.60 16.51 20.98
N ASP A 593 -7.83 15.82 20.16
CA ASP A 593 -8.05 15.81 18.72
C ASP A 593 -9.44 15.23 18.40
N PRO A 594 -10.33 16.00 17.77
CA PRO A 594 -11.69 15.54 17.43
C PRO A 594 -11.72 14.38 16.42
N SER A 595 -10.61 14.11 15.72
CA SER A 595 -10.48 12.98 14.82
C SER A 595 -10.47 11.63 15.57
N ILE A 596 -10.16 11.63 16.88
CA ILE A 596 -10.14 10.41 17.69
C ILE A 596 -11.51 10.16 18.29
N VAL A 597 -12.27 9.29 17.68
CA VAL A 597 -13.62 8.92 18.14
C VAL A 597 -13.50 7.79 19.16
N ARG A 598 -13.86 8.08 20.41
CA ARG A 598 -13.82 7.12 21.52
C ARG A 598 -15.22 6.59 21.87
N ASP A 599 -15.25 5.39 22.44
CA ASP A 599 -16.51 4.80 22.93
C ASP A 599 -17.05 5.64 24.13
N PRO A 600 -18.27 6.18 24.05
CA PRO A 600 -18.86 6.94 25.14
C PRO A 600 -19.12 6.10 26.41
N ASN A 601 -19.19 4.76 26.30
CA ASN A 601 -19.37 3.85 27.42
C ASN A 601 -18.01 3.37 27.98
N ASP A 602 -16.94 3.43 27.17
CA ASP A 602 -15.58 3.11 27.57
C ASP A 602 -14.59 4.07 26.91
N ILE A 603 -14.37 5.21 27.55
CA ILE A 603 -13.52 6.30 27.03
C ILE A 603 -12.10 5.86 26.70
N GLN A 604 -11.63 4.73 27.26
CA GLN A 604 -10.33 4.17 26.98
C GLN A 604 -10.30 3.30 25.70
N SER A 605 -11.44 3.14 25.03
CA SER A 605 -11.54 2.42 23.76
C SER A 605 -11.66 3.40 22.60
N ILE A 606 -10.83 3.25 21.57
CA ILE A 606 -10.92 3.99 20.32
C ILE A 606 -11.80 3.20 19.36
N LEU A 607 -12.89 3.81 18.90
CA LEU A 607 -13.78 3.22 17.90
C LEU A 607 -13.29 3.50 16.48
N ARG A 608 -12.81 4.73 16.24
CA ARG A 608 -12.41 5.21 14.92
C ARG A 608 -11.43 6.35 15.04
N VAL A 609 -10.55 6.51 14.06
CA VAL A 609 -9.72 7.69 13.86
C VAL A 609 -10.02 8.26 12.49
N ASP A 610 -10.50 9.50 12.45
CA ASP A 610 -10.82 10.24 11.24
C ASP A 610 -9.63 11.09 10.76
N ASN A 611 -9.76 11.70 9.57
CA ASN A 611 -8.76 12.59 8.98
C ASN A 611 -7.37 11.97 8.78
N THR A 612 -7.32 10.66 8.65
CA THR A 612 -6.11 10.01 8.11
C THR A 612 -5.98 10.35 6.63
N GLY A 613 -4.78 10.53 6.12
CA GLY A 613 -4.58 10.89 4.72
C GLY A 613 -3.44 11.86 4.52
N SER A 614 -3.55 12.73 3.52
CA SER A 614 -2.48 13.67 3.17
C SER A 614 -2.51 14.93 4.02
N VAL A 615 -1.34 15.30 4.55
CA VAL A 615 -1.10 16.54 5.27
C VAL A 615 0.21 17.18 4.80
N ASN A 616 0.38 18.48 5.05
CA ASN A 616 1.68 19.11 4.82
C ASN A 616 2.55 18.92 6.06
N ALA A 617 3.71 18.25 5.91
CA ALA A 617 4.72 18.17 6.94
C ALA A 617 5.51 19.48 7.03
N GLU A 618 5.95 19.84 8.22
CA GLU A 618 6.67 21.09 8.47
C GLU A 618 7.99 21.12 7.68
N ARG A 619 8.78 20.05 7.76
CA ARG A 619 10.08 20.00 7.11
C ARG A 619 10.52 18.57 6.80
N VAL A 620 11.13 18.42 5.62
CA VAL A 620 11.92 17.23 5.27
C VAL A 620 13.21 17.69 4.63
N LYS A 621 14.37 17.30 5.20
CA LYS A 621 15.67 17.60 4.62
C LYS A 621 16.43 16.32 4.32
N VAL A 622 16.95 16.20 3.13
CA VAL A 622 17.75 15.06 2.68
C VAL A 622 19.13 15.52 2.27
N THR A 623 20.17 14.85 2.77
CA THR A 623 21.56 15.03 2.35
C THR A 623 22.12 13.69 1.94
N ALA A 624 22.66 13.58 0.72
CA ALA A 624 23.16 12.33 0.18
C ALA A 624 24.37 12.54 -0.74
N TYR A 625 25.13 11.46 -0.93
CA TYR A 625 26.22 11.36 -1.89
C TYR A 625 25.92 10.25 -2.89
N ASP A 626 25.95 10.57 -4.18
CA ASP A 626 25.89 9.60 -5.27
C ASP A 626 27.29 9.41 -5.85
N ILE A 627 27.69 8.15 -5.94
CA ILE A 627 29.02 7.74 -6.41
C ILE A 627 28.85 6.79 -7.58
N VAL A 628 29.51 7.13 -8.70
CA VAL A 628 29.60 6.26 -9.87
C VAL A 628 31.07 6.11 -10.25
N ALA A 629 31.52 4.89 -10.45
CA ALA A 629 32.86 4.61 -10.94
C ALA A 629 32.82 3.50 -11.98
N ASN A 630 33.46 3.68 -13.12
CA ASN A 630 33.57 2.64 -14.15
C ASN A 630 35.05 2.52 -14.56
N TYR A 631 35.45 1.27 -14.77
CA TYR A 631 36.76 0.93 -15.31
C TYR A 631 36.64 -0.12 -16.38
N ASN A 632 37.10 0.19 -17.59
CA ASN A 632 37.06 -0.69 -18.74
C ASN A 632 38.51 -1.06 -19.14
N PHE A 633 38.81 -2.34 -19.26
CA PHE A 633 40.15 -2.79 -19.68
C PHE A 633 40.04 -4.07 -20.50
N GLY A 634 40.96 -4.23 -21.42
CA GLY A 634 41.03 -5.39 -22.30
C GLY A 634 42.36 -6.16 -22.13
N PHE A 635 42.27 -7.49 -22.22
CA PHE A 635 43.43 -8.38 -22.36
C PHE A 635 43.34 -9.06 -23.73
N ASN A 636 44.34 -8.91 -24.55
CA ASN A 636 44.37 -9.34 -25.97
C ASN A 636 43.82 -10.76 -26.26
N ASN A 637 43.95 -11.69 -25.32
CA ASN A 637 43.52 -13.07 -25.53
C ASN A 637 42.38 -13.48 -24.54
N TRP A 638 41.89 -12.58 -23.71
CA TRP A 638 40.92 -12.87 -22.66
C TRP A 638 39.65 -12.01 -22.75
N GLY A 639 39.62 -11.13 -23.77
CA GLY A 639 38.47 -10.24 -24.01
C GLY A 639 38.52 -8.96 -23.20
N ASP A 640 37.39 -8.27 -23.17
CA ASP A 640 37.17 -6.99 -22.53
C ASP A 640 36.46 -7.17 -21.20
N PHE A 641 36.89 -6.43 -20.20
CA PHE A 641 36.35 -6.43 -18.85
C PHE A 641 35.83 -5.03 -18.49
N ARG A 642 34.74 -5.02 -17.77
CA ARG A 642 34.16 -3.81 -17.19
C ARG A 642 33.91 -4.04 -15.70
N ILE A 643 34.33 -3.07 -14.88
CA ILE A 643 33.98 -2.95 -13.48
C ILE A 643 33.22 -1.65 -13.31
N GLY A 644 31.99 -1.71 -12.81
CA GLY A 644 31.15 -0.54 -12.55
C GLY A 644 30.65 -0.56 -11.11
N LEU A 645 30.79 0.55 -10.41
CA LEU A 645 30.24 0.77 -9.07
C LEU A 645 29.22 1.90 -9.13
N GLN A 646 28.06 1.68 -8.56
CA GLN A 646 27.05 2.71 -8.29
C GLN A 646 26.68 2.61 -6.82
N ALA A 647 26.82 3.71 -6.08
CA ALA A 647 26.50 3.73 -4.66
C ALA A 647 25.82 5.06 -4.30
N THR A 648 24.82 4.97 -3.43
CA THR A 648 24.19 6.11 -2.78
C THR A 648 24.39 5.97 -1.28
N PHE A 649 25.02 6.97 -0.68
CA PHE A 649 25.18 7.13 0.74
C PHE A 649 24.29 8.27 1.22
N ILE A 650 23.34 7.98 2.13
CA ILE A 650 22.44 8.97 2.72
C ILE A 650 23.02 9.39 4.07
N ASP A 651 23.43 10.65 4.16
CA ASP A 651 24.06 11.23 5.35
C ASP A 651 23.02 11.68 6.39
N GLU A 652 21.96 12.34 5.91
CA GLU A 652 20.86 12.81 6.75
C GLU A 652 19.50 12.65 6.03
N PHE A 653 18.49 12.26 6.79
CA PHE A 653 17.08 12.37 6.41
C PHE A 653 16.30 12.92 7.60
N LEU A 654 16.28 14.24 7.71
CA LEU A 654 15.61 14.90 8.83
C LEU A 654 14.14 15.11 8.51
N PHE A 655 13.29 14.66 9.40
CA PHE A 655 11.83 14.77 9.28
C PHE A 655 11.24 15.45 10.51
N GLN A 656 10.32 16.38 10.27
CA GLN A 656 9.51 17.05 11.30
C GLN A 656 8.06 17.12 10.79
N ALA A 657 7.16 16.39 11.43
CA ALA A 657 5.75 16.35 11.02
C ALA A 657 5.02 17.68 11.29
N ASN A 658 5.25 18.27 12.46
CA ASN A 658 4.66 19.55 12.89
C ASN A 658 5.72 20.39 13.58
N ALA A 659 5.53 21.71 13.59
CA ALA A 659 6.47 22.66 14.19
C ALA A 659 6.81 22.40 15.67
N ASP A 660 5.88 21.78 16.42
CA ASP A 660 6.02 21.44 17.83
C ASP A 660 6.62 20.05 18.08
N GLU A 661 6.95 19.31 17.02
CA GLU A 661 7.55 17.97 17.12
C GLU A 661 9.08 18.03 17.04
N ASP A 662 9.72 17.03 17.66
CA ASP A 662 11.16 16.86 17.52
C ASP A 662 11.54 16.45 16.09
N ILE A 663 12.65 16.97 15.62
CA ILE A 663 13.24 16.53 14.35
C ILE A 663 13.79 15.12 14.54
N VAL A 664 13.39 14.21 13.68
CA VAL A 664 13.86 12.81 13.67
C VAL A 664 14.74 12.57 12.45
N ASP A 665 15.89 11.92 12.66
CA ASP A 665 16.71 11.42 11.56
C ASP A 665 16.26 9.98 11.22
N GLY A 666 15.82 9.80 9.97
CA GLY A 666 15.29 8.54 9.45
C GLY A 666 16.36 7.60 8.85
N VAL A 667 17.63 8.02 8.79
CA VAL A 667 18.70 7.19 8.21
C VAL A 667 19.02 5.98 9.08
N GLY A 668 19.23 4.83 8.46
CA GLY A 668 19.51 3.58 9.16
C GLY A 668 18.29 3.00 9.89
N ARG A 669 17.07 3.39 9.49
CA ARG A 669 15.81 2.96 10.10
C ARG A 669 14.80 2.48 9.08
N GLN A 670 13.88 1.64 9.54
CA GLN A 670 12.73 1.22 8.74
C GLN A 670 11.63 2.32 8.68
N ASN A 671 11.61 3.26 9.63
CA ASN A 671 10.76 4.45 9.68
C ASN A 671 9.24 4.21 9.80
N ASP A 672 8.80 3.03 10.15
CA ASP A 672 7.38 2.73 10.35
C ASP A 672 6.79 3.53 11.52
N ALA A 673 7.58 3.75 12.57
CA ALA A 673 7.14 4.50 13.73
C ALA A 673 6.88 6.00 13.43
N THR A 674 7.55 6.55 12.44
CA THR A 674 7.41 7.95 12.03
C THR A 674 6.43 8.13 10.86
N GLY A 675 6.24 7.10 10.04
CA GLY A 675 5.36 7.12 8.86
C GLY A 675 5.77 8.10 7.75
N ALA A 676 6.91 8.76 7.93
CA ALA A 676 7.30 9.92 7.14
C ALA A 676 8.30 9.61 6.03
N ALA A 677 8.93 8.47 6.11
CA ALA A 677 9.93 8.02 5.16
C ALA A 677 9.79 6.52 4.91
N PRO A 678 10.17 6.04 3.74
CA PRO A 678 10.37 4.61 3.51
C PRO A 678 11.54 4.11 4.36
N ALA A 679 11.78 2.80 4.35
CA ALA A 679 13.00 2.23 4.93
C ALA A 679 14.25 2.81 4.23
N LEU A 680 15.13 3.45 5.01
CA LEU A 680 16.29 4.17 4.51
C LEU A 680 17.60 3.59 5.06
N PRO A 681 18.22 2.61 4.38
CA PRO A 681 19.58 2.19 4.71
C PRO A 681 20.56 3.34 4.45
N GLU A 682 21.61 3.44 5.24
CA GLU A 682 22.65 4.46 5.08
C GLU A 682 23.37 4.32 3.75
N LEU A 683 23.64 3.08 3.31
CA LEU A 683 24.32 2.77 2.05
C LEU A 683 23.56 1.74 1.21
N LYS A 684 23.35 2.08 -0.06
CA LYS A 684 23.01 1.13 -1.12
C LYS A 684 24.06 1.15 -2.20
N ALA A 685 24.53 -0.02 -2.65
CA ALA A 685 25.53 -0.09 -3.71
C ALA A 685 25.28 -1.27 -4.66
N ASN A 686 25.64 -1.06 -5.93
CA ASN A 686 25.66 -2.09 -6.97
C ASN A 686 27.05 -2.15 -7.59
N LEU A 687 27.68 -3.33 -7.55
CA LEU A 687 28.93 -3.60 -8.24
C LEU A 687 28.63 -4.46 -9.46
N THR A 688 28.86 -3.90 -10.66
CA THR A 688 28.72 -4.58 -11.93
C THR A 688 30.08 -5.11 -12.40
N LEU A 689 30.13 -6.40 -12.73
CA LEU A 689 31.29 -7.06 -13.33
C LEU A 689 30.86 -7.57 -14.71
N GLY A 690 31.45 -7.04 -15.75
CA GLY A 690 31.21 -7.42 -17.14
C GLY A 690 32.45 -8.09 -17.75
N TRP A 691 32.22 -9.07 -18.58
CA TRP A 691 33.22 -9.69 -19.44
C TRP A 691 32.63 -9.95 -20.82
N SER A 692 33.38 -9.68 -21.87
CA SER A 692 32.99 -9.99 -23.23
C SER A 692 34.18 -10.47 -24.06
N MET A 693 33.96 -11.50 -24.89
CA MET A 693 34.94 -12.04 -25.83
C MET A 693 34.25 -12.64 -27.05
N GLY A 694 34.40 -12.01 -28.19
CA GLY A 694 33.70 -12.43 -29.40
C GLY A 694 32.18 -12.40 -29.20
N SER A 695 31.53 -13.52 -29.45
CA SER A 695 30.08 -13.67 -29.29
C SER A 695 29.62 -13.94 -27.85
N HIS A 696 30.53 -14.00 -26.90
CA HIS A 696 30.24 -14.34 -25.51
C HIS A 696 30.27 -13.12 -24.62
N SER A 697 29.29 -13.00 -23.73
CA SER A 697 29.32 -12.00 -22.67
C SER A 697 28.76 -12.54 -21.35
N VAL A 698 29.38 -12.15 -20.24
CA VAL A 698 28.92 -12.41 -18.88
C VAL A 698 28.77 -11.07 -18.17
N VAL A 699 27.64 -10.89 -17.53
CA VAL A 699 27.40 -9.74 -16.64
C VAL A 699 26.98 -10.28 -15.28
N SER A 700 27.62 -9.80 -14.23
CA SER A 700 27.26 -10.08 -12.86
C SER A 700 27.04 -8.77 -12.12
N ILE A 701 26.02 -8.71 -11.28
CA ILE A 701 25.71 -7.55 -10.42
C ILE A 701 25.65 -8.04 -8.98
N VAL A 702 26.47 -7.44 -8.12
CA VAL A 702 26.41 -7.64 -6.69
C VAL A 702 25.67 -6.47 -6.08
N HIS A 703 24.56 -6.73 -5.43
CA HIS A 703 23.72 -5.77 -4.72
C HIS A 703 24.11 -5.74 -3.25
N TYR A 704 24.22 -4.55 -2.69
CA TYR A 704 24.50 -4.33 -1.28
C TYR A 704 23.49 -3.33 -0.70
N VAL A 705 22.92 -3.67 0.45
CA VAL A 705 22.06 -2.80 1.27
C VAL A 705 22.58 -2.89 2.70
N ASP A 706 22.81 -1.75 3.33
CA ASP A 706 23.35 -1.69 4.69
C ASP A 706 22.36 -2.13 5.76
N ASP A 707 22.84 -2.31 6.96
CA ASP A 707 22.02 -2.69 8.08
C ASP A 707 21.15 -1.52 8.57
N MET A 708 20.06 -1.86 9.27
CA MET A 708 19.08 -0.88 9.75
C MET A 708 18.49 -1.32 11.10
N ILE A 709 17.84 -0.37 11.74
CA ILE A 709 17.02 -0.62 12.92
C ILE A 709 15.56 -0.79 12.50
N TYR A 710 14.93 -1.89 12.90
CA TYR A 710 13.49 -2.04 12.83
C TYR A 710 12.83 -1.23 13.96
N ASP A 711 12.06 -0.23 13.62
CA ASP A 711 11.35 0.65 14.55
C ASP A 711 9.82 0.63 14.39
N GLY A 712 9.33 -0.30 13.58
CA GLY A 712 7.91 -0.50 13.33
C GLY A 712 7.15 -1.12 14.50
N PRO A 713 5.81 -1.21 14.40
CA PRO A 713 4.99 -1.90 15.38
C PRO A 713 5.35 -3.38 15.40
N THR A 714 5.50 -3.89 16.61
CA THR A 714 5.54 -5.34 16.82
C THR A 714 4.14 -5.78 17.17
N PHE A 715 3.57 -6.63 16.33
CA PHE A 715 2.30 -7.25 16.64
C PHE A 715 2.45 -8.12 17.90
N GLY A 716 1.51 -8.00 18.84
CA GLY A 716 1.41 -8.95 19.93
C GLY A 716 0.97 -10.30 19.37
N HIS A 717 1.90 -11.22 19.21
CA HIS A 717 1.69 -12.51 18.57
C HIS A 717 2.51 -13.61 19.23
N ILE A 718 2.15 -14.86 18.97
CA ILE A 718 3.00 -16.00 19.31
C ILE A 718 4.07 -16.12 18.23
N ASP A 719 5.33 -16.10 18.63
CA ASP A 719 6.43 -16.43 17.73
C ASP A 719 6.35 -17.94 17.40
N PHE A 720 5.95 -18.22 16.18
CA PHE A 720 5.74 -19.57 15.68
C PHE A 720 6.97 -20.47 15.81
N PHE A 721 8.17 -19.90 15.66
CA PHE A 721 9.41 -20.69 15.73
C PHE A 721 9.87 -20.97 17.17
N SER A 722 9.58 -20.07 18.07
CA SER A 722 9.96 -20.22 19.48
C SER A 722 8.80 -20.65 20.39
N GLY A 723 7.57 -20.60 19.90
CA GLY A 723 6.37 -20.78 20.72
C GLY A 723 6.20 -19.73 21.81
N THR A 724 6.93 -18.63 21.75
CA THR A 724 6.95 -17.60 22.79
C THR A 724 6.00 -16.46 22.41
N TYR A 725 5.14 -16.06 23.35
CA TYR A 725 4.34 -14.85 23.18
C TYR A 725 5.24 -13.61 23.20
N ARG A 726 5.14 -12.81 22.14
CA ARG A 726 5.77 -11.49 22.06
C ARG A 726 4.70 -10.43 22.27
N PRO A 727 4.78 -9.64 23.35
CA PRO A 727 3.84 -8.55 23.55
C PRO A 727 4.02 -7.45 22.48
N ALA A 728 2.94 -6.76 22.15
CA ALA A 728 2.99 -5.58 21.31
C ALA A 728 3.96 -4.52 21.89
N GLY A 729 4.71 -3.84 21.05
CA GLY A 729 5.60 -2.75 21.44
C GLY A 729 7.03 -3.17 21.81
N ILE A 730 7.43 -4.44 21.65
CA ILE A 730 8.86 -4.79 21.73
C ILE A 730 9.55 -4.32 20.46
N ARG A 731 10.41 -3.32 20.60
CA ARG A 731 11.28 -2.77 19.56
C ARG A 731 12.70 -3.32 19.78
N ASP A 732 13.55 -3.23 18.80
CA ASP A 732 14.95 -3.63 18.70
C ASP A 732 15.17 -4.97 18.02
N THR A 733 14.85 -5.00 16.74
CA THR A 733 15.39 -6.03 15.88
C THR A 733 16.29 -5.36 14.85
N GLY A 734 17.58 -5.56 14.94
CA GLY A 734 18.51 -5.14 13.89
C GLY A 734 18.21 -5.87 12.59
N ILE A 735 18.04 -5.15 11.51
CA ILE A 735 17.95 -5.69 10.17
C ILE A 735 19.37 -5.71 9.62
N LYS A 736 19.92 -6.93 9.41
CA LYS A 736 21.31 -7.11 8.98
C LYS A 736 21.50 -6.64 7.54
N ALA A 737 22.71 -6.21 7.23
CA ALA A 737 23.09 -5.89 5.87
C ALA A 737 22.80 -7.05 4.89
N TRP A 738 22.30 -6.69 3.72
CA TRP A 738 21.95 -7.61 2.66
C TRP A 738 22.97 -7.54 1.52
N THR A 739 23.37 -8.71 1.00
CA THR A 739 24.20 -8.80 -0.20
C THR A 739 23.74 -10.00 -1.00
N ASP A 740 23.35 -9.80 -2.24
CA ASP A 740 23.04 -10.86 -3.19
C ASP A 740 23.76 -10.62 -4.51
N MET A 741 23.67 -11.57 -5.43
CA MET A 741 24.37 -11.51 -6.70
C MET A 741 23.51 -12.08 -7.81
N ASP A 742 23.42 -11.31 -8.90
CA ASP A 742 22.84 -11.72 -10.16
C ASP A 742 23.95 -12.08 -11.15
N ILE A 743 23.69 -13.05 -12.00
CA ILE A 743 24.59 -13.40 -13.10
C ILE A 743 23.81 -13.70 -14.36
N SER A 744 24.30 -13.24 -15.50
CA SER A 744 23.75 -13.59 -16.80
C SER A 744 24.87 -13.84 -17.80
N TYR A 745 24.71 -14.90 -18.61
CA TYR A 745 25.53 -15.20 -19.75
C TYR A 745 24.71 -15.00 -21.02
N THR A 746 25.28 -14.32 -22.00
CA THR A 746 24.66 -14.11 -23.32
C THR A 746 25.61 -14.59 -24.42
N TYR A 747 25.06 -15.36 -25.34
CA TYR A 747 25.73 -15.76 -26.57
C TYR A 747 25.05 -15.07 -27.76
N ARG A 748 25.82 -14.34 -28.56
CA ARG A 748 25.41 -13.68 -29.81
C ARG A 748 26.24 -14.24 -30.93
N GLY A 749 25.73 -15.08 -31.76
CA GLY A 749 26.48 -15.72 -32.80
C GLY A 749 25.72 -16.88 -33.45
N LEU A 750 24.43 -16.91 -33.18
CA LEU A 750 23.52 -17.81 -33.87
C LEU A 750 22.87 -17.05 -35.01
N GLU A 751 23.22 -17.40 -36.23
CA GLU A 751 22.55 -16.91 -37.41
C GLU A 751 21.40 -17.87 -37.75
N LEU A 752 20.21 -17.33 -37.91
CA LEU A 752 19.04 -18.10 -38.32
C LEU A 752 18.28 -17.31 -39.39
N PHE A 753 18.04 -17.95 -40.52
CA PHE A 753 17.53 -17.27 -41.73
C PHE A 753 18.46 -16.10 -42.09
N ASP A 754 17.93 -14.88 -42.21
CA ASP A 754 18.68 -13.67 -42.55
C ASP A 754 18.94 -12.76 -41.29
N GLY A 755 18.68 -13.28 -40.11
CA GLY A 755 18.79 -12.49 -38.86
C GLY A 755 19.77 -13.10 -37.86
N GLU A 756 20.08 -12.29 -36.84
CA GLU A 756 20.94 -12.68 -35.74
C GLU A 756 20.11 -13.05 -34.49
N MET A 757 20.55 -14.09 -33.80
CA MET A 757 19.90 -14.58 -32.60
C MET A 757 20.84 -14.50 -31.39
N ALA A 758 20.33 -13.91 -30.28
CA ALA A 758 21.02 -13.85 -29.00
C ALA A 758 20.25 -14.69 -27.96
N LEU A 759 20.97 -15.64 -27.35
CA LEU A 759 20.46 -16.42 -26.22
C LEU A 759 21.11 -15.95 -24.93
N SER A 760 20.30 -15.53 -23.97
CA SER A 760 20.75 -15.21 -22.62
C SER A 760 20.19 -16.21 -21.62
N VAL A 761 21.02 -16.68 -20.69
CA VAL A 761 20.62 -17.48 -19.54
C VAL A 761 21.17 -16.81 -18.29
N GLY A 762 20.33 -16.61 -17.28
CA GLY A 762 20.74 -15.95 -16.07
C GLY A 762 20.07 -16.46 -14.82
N SER A 763 20.62 -16.08 -13.69
CA SER A 763 20.04 -16.29 -12.38
C SER A 763 20.09 -15.00 -11.60
N ARG A 764 18.96 -14.65 -10.97
CA ARG A 764 18.92 -13.65 -9.89
C ARG A 764 19.13 -14.34 -8.57
N ASN A 765 19.77 -13.64 -7.63
CA ASN A 765 20.13 -14.18 -6.33
C ASN A 765 20.74 -15.58 -6.45
N VAL A 766 21.87 -15.69 -7.18
CA VAL A 766 22.48 -16.97 -7.58
C VAL A 766 22.81 -17.88 -6.39
N PHE A 767 23.09 -17.29 -5.22
CA PHE A 767 23.41 -18.01 -3.98
C PHE A 767 22.18 -18.38 -3.16
N ASP A 768 20.96 -18.08 -3.64
CA ASP A 768 19.69 -18.34 -2.95
C ASP A 768 19.67 -17.75 -1.52
N ARG A 769 20.14 -16.51 -1.38
CA ARG A 769 20.15 -15.85 -0.09
C ARG A 769 18.72 -15.57 0.34
N GLU A 770 18.35 -16.03 1.53
CA GLU A 770 17.03 -15.82 2.11
C GLU A 770 16.98 -14.45 2.79
N ALA A 771 15.89 -13.69 2.58
CA ALA A 771 15.61 -12.45 3.29
C ALA A 771 15.54 -12.68 4.80
N GLN A 772 15.97 -11.68 5.58
CA GLN A 772 15.89 -11.78 7.03
C GLN A 772 14.44 -11.63 7.49
N ARG A 773 14.02 -12.50 8.40
CA ARG A 773 12.72 -12.38 9.04
C ARG A 773 12.69 -11.16 9.98
N THR A 774 11.63 -10.35 9.83
CA THR A 774 11.39 -9.15 10.64
C THR A 774 10.05 -9.25 11.38
N PRO A 775 9.81 -8.46 12.43
CA PRO A 775 8.55 -8.48 13.18
C PRO A 775 7.34 -7.92 12.44
N GLN A 776 7.52 -7.30 11.27
CA GLN A 776 6.41 -6.74 10.50
C GLN A 776 5.46 -7.82 9.97
N LEU A 777 4.27 -7.40 9.51
CA LEU A 777 3.20 -8.28 9.05
C LEU A 777 3.66 -9.29 7.99
N ALA A 778 4.37 -8.82 6.97
CA ALA A 778 4.89 -9.67 5.91
C ALA A 778 6.04 -10.59 6.36
N GLY A 779 6.61 -10.36 7.53
CA GLY A 779 7.73 -11.11 8.07
C GLY A 779 9.07 -10.79 7.43
N VAL A 780 9.12 -10.00 6.37
CA VAL A 780 10.34 -9.59 5.66
C VAL A 780 10.19 -8.16 5.15
N LEU A 781 11.29 -7.45 5.04
CA LEU A 781 11.35 -6.13 4.43
C LEU A 781 11.59 -6.28 2.92
N GLY A 782 10.52 -6.63 2.19
CA GLY A 782 10.58 -7.00 0.77
C GLY A 782 11.05 -5.88 -0.17
N GLU A 783 11.00 -4.63 0.29
CA GLU A 783 11.51 -3.46 -0.44
C GLU A 783 13.03 -3.45 -0.57
N LEU A 784 13.73 -4.07 0.37
CA LEU A 784 15.19 -4.04 0.47
C LEU A 784 15.85 -5.41 0.38
N GLN A 785 15.15 -6.46 0.79
CA GLN A 785 15.63 -7.82 0.77
C GLN A 785 14.66 -8.70 -0.03
N ASP A 786 15.11 -9.20 -1.19
CA ASP A 786 14.24 -9.95 -2.11
C ASP A 786 13.71 -11.25 -1.48
N PRO A 787 12.39 -11.36 -1.22
CA PRO A 787 11.79 -12.57 -0.67
C PRO A 787 11.62 -13.68 -1.72
N MET A 788 11.83 -13.38 -3.00
CA MET A 788 11.66 -14.35 -4.10
C MET A 788 12.68 -15.48 -4.07
N GLY A 789 13.87 -15.22 -3.48
CA GLY A 789 14.98 -16.16 -3.53
C GLY A 789 15.56 -16.31 -4.96
N ARG A 790 16.28 -17.42 -5.21
CA ARG A 790 16.88 -17.64 -6.51
C ARG A 790 15.84 -17.83 -7.61
N SER A 791 15.96 -17.06 -8.69
CA SER A 791 15.18 -17.23 -9.91
C SER A 791 16.08 -17.43 -11.12
N ILE A 792 15.73 -18.38 -11.98
CA ILE A 792 16.48 -18.70 -13.21
C ILE A 792 15.62 -18.28 -14.40
N TYR A 793 16.24 -17.65 -15.38
CA TYR A 793 15.56 -17.23 -16.59
C TYR A 793 16.36 -17.52 -17.86
N ALA A 794 15.65 -17.63 -18.96
CA ALA A 794 16.23 -17.64 -20.30
C ALA A 794 15.54 -16.59 -21.16
N ARG A 795 16.30 -15.91 -22.01
CA ARG A 795 15.81 -14.92 -22.97
C ARG A 795 16.36 -15.23 -24.35
N LEU A 796 15.50 -15.26 -25.33
CA LEU A 796 15.85 -15.34 -26.73
C LEU A 796 15.48 -14.02 -27.40
N VAL A 797 16.43 -13.42 -28.12
CA VAL A 797 16.22 -12.24 -28.96
C VAL A 797 16.58 -12.65 -30.39
N TYR A 798 15.75 -12.28 -31.33
CA TYR A 798 15.98 -12.48 -32.75
C TYR A 798 15.84 -11.15 -33.47
N ASP A 799 16.90 -10.71 -34.11
CA ASP A 799 16.99 -9.50 -34.89
C ASP A 799 17.01 -9.90 -36.37
N PHE A 800 16.05 -9.39 -37.18
CA PHE A 800 15.85 -9.78 -38.59
C PHE A 800 15.92 -8.62 -39.55
#